data_f9fa52bc155561e91b5a109925d74b76
#
_entry.id   f9fa52bc155561e91b5a109925d74b76
#
_cell.length_a   1.000
_cell.length_b   1.000
_cell.length_c   1.000
_cell.angle_alpha   90.00
_cell.angle_beta   90.00
_cell.angle_gamma   90.00
#
_symmetry.space_group_name_H-M   'P 1'
#
loop_
_entity.id
_entity.type
_entity.pdbx_description
1 polymer ?
#
loop_
_entity_poly.entity_id
_entity_poly.type
_entity_poly.pdbx_seq_one_letter_code
_entity_poly.pdbx_strand_id
1 'polypeptide(L)'
;MLKKGKLAAGITGALVMTFLAGMAGAVTIGSIKPGEDVFQYVNRSKGKFDLSLYQQVIGAANAFKEGDEGLGVAADSEMSRQNARKLLANTRIKDIYDNPLFVDGQEKLIRKTTDKAKYNKIKSMTMGELKHFLLTRPEADIKSIMGGLHSDVIGSVVKLMSNDELIRVGQKIFNTLPGSKIGAKGYLSARIQPNSPTDNKEDIQLQVLNGFAYAVGDIVIGTNPVDSQLEATLRVENALKEIVTAFKLEKTVPWCVLAHIDGQAAAEKEVPGSTAIWFQSLAGTESANKTFDLTIQKMIDYAKMRKGPYGLYFETGQGADYTNGHGHGFDMVVHESRKYGFARALQQEIARTKGVPADQVWLHLNDVAGFIGPEVFKTREQLVRCCLEDIVMGKLHGLVLGLDICSTLHMPVTLDDLEWCQDQIAPANPAYLMALPTRNDPMLSYLTTGFQDHVRLREKFGFKVNDAMWKFFQKIEVIDAKGKPTKHFGDPAWVYYKFRQAKGDKRSFKEIYAEGQKSIANVRGRGVDMAVGYGKNIWDLEPVTNKRIHDLYDDAKVSLWAEFTPEFINSIPNAVSIKSQSHDRENYIAAPSTGEELSKAAVATLQKLSATWGGKAPDVQVVISDGLNARAIMDDGHLMPYLNELKKQCKKAGMSLSDKNIVVTGGRVRAGYKAGEVLYGKAGSKPKAIVHIIGERPGSGHHAFSAYLVKVQPGTWAKAGAVDHDQSKVLSGISDTGLLPAEAARQTVKLLMEM
;
A
#
# COMPACT_ATOMS: atom_id res chain seq x y z
N MET A 1 -43.33 20.03 3.52
CA MET A 1 -43.36 21.52 3.53
C MET A 1 -42.01 22.06 3.90
N LEU A 2 -41.37 22.66 2.91
CA LEU A 2 -40.02 23.25 2.99
C LEU A 2 -40.05 24.61 3.67
N LYS A 3 -39.04 24.92 4.48
CA LYS A 3 -38.67 26.32 4.77
C LYS A 3 -37.23 26.57 4.39
N LYS A 4 -37.08 27.46 3.42
CA LYS A 4 -35.84 28.08 2.96
C LYS A 4 -35.33 29.10 4.01
N GLY A 5 -34.07 29.02 4.40
CA GLY A 5 -33.35 30.05 5.14
C GLY A 5 -32.18 30.56 4.31
N LYS A 6 -32.08 31.87 4.19
CA LYS A 6 -31.20 32.62 3.30
C LYS A 6 -29.74 32.62 3.77
N LEU A 7 -28.85 32.53 2.80
CA LEU A 7 -27.39 32.75 2.91
C LEU A 7 -27.09 34.22 3.29
N ALA A 8 -26.16 34.40 4.20
CA ALA A 8 -25.38 35.63 4.34
C ALA A 8 -23.97 35.38 3.78
N ALA A 9 -23.58 36.18 2.80
CA ALA A 9 -22.27 36.13 2.18
C ALA A 9 -21.23 36.77 3.13
N GLY A 10 -20.23 36.00 3.51
CA GLY A 10 -19.01 36.51 4.14
C GLY A 10 -17.84 36.27 3.20
N ILE A 11 -17.31 37.35 2.64
CA ILE A 11 -16.07 37.37 1.87
C ILE A 11 -14.91 37.13 2.85
N THR A 12 -14.24 35.99 2.73
CA THR A 12 -12.93 35.76 3.34
C THR A 12 -11.97 35.38 2.25
N GLY A 13 -10.94 36.19 2.04
CA GLY A 13 -9.95 36.02 0.99
C GLY A 13 -9.22 34.69 1.09
N ALA A 14 -9.27 33.93 0.04
CA ALA A 14 -8.43 32.76 -0.18
C ALA A 14 -7.02 33.27 -0.50
N LEU A 15 -6.10 33.09 0.43
CA LEU A 15 -4.66 33.20 0.17
C LEU A 15 -4.31 32.00 -0.73
N VAL A 16 -4.14 32.26 -2.01
CA VAL A 16 -3.54 31.32 -2.95
C VAL A 16 -2.05 31.24 -2.59
N MET A 17 -1.67 30.28 -1.76
CA MET A 17 -0.27 29.88 -1.66
C MET A 17 0.08 29.06 -2.92
N THR A 18 0.67 29.73 -3.89
CA THR A 18 1.42 29.09 -4.96
C THR A 18 2.62 28.39 -4.31
N PHE A 19 2.52 27.09 -4.12
CA PHE A 19 3.68 26.26 -3.85
C PHE A 19 4.57 26.27 -5.10
N LEU A 20 5.57 27.14 -5.12
CA LEU A 20 6.78 26.92 -5.89
C LEU A 20 7.42 25.65 -5.30
N ALA A 21 7.37 24.55 -6.03
CA ALA A 21 8.20 23.38 -5.79
C ALA A 21 9.66 23.77 -6.11
N GLY A 22 10.27 24.55 -5.21
CA GLY A 22 11.70 24.60 -5.09
C GLY A 22 12.12 23.30 -4.45
N MET A 23 13.19 22.66 -4.93
CA MET A 23 13.85 21.54 -4.28
C MET A 23 14.02 21.92 -2.79
N ALA A 24 13.24 21.28 -1.93
CA ALA A 24 13.39 21.45 -0.49
C ALA A 24 14.76 20.85 -0.16
N GLY A 25 15.72 21.68 0.22
CA GLY A 25 17.08 21.25 0.49
C GLY A 25 17.17 20.56 1.85
N ALA A 26 18.21 19.77 2.04
CA ALA A 26 18.55 19.17 3.33
C ALA A 26 18.77 20.28 4.39
N VAL A 27 18.51 19.95 5.67
CA VAL A 27 18.50 20.87 6.79
C VAL A 27 19.83 20.86 7.54
N THR A 28 20.41 22.03 7.78
CA THR A 28 21.58 22.19 8.66
C THR A 28 21.14 22.40 10.09
N ILE A 29 21.48 21.47 10.97
CA ILE A 29 21.37 21.65 12.43
C ILE A 29 22.73 22.03 12.97
N GLY A 30 22.89 23.33 13.23
CA GLY A 30 24.15 23.92 13.67
C GLY A 30 24.57 23.53 15.08
N SER A 31 25.56 24.24 15.64
CA SER A 31 26.09 23.98 16.98
C SER A 31 25.01 24.07 18.06
N ILE A 32 25.03 23.11 18.96
CA ILE A 32 24.12 22.97 20.10
C ILE A 32 24.85 23.25 21.42
N LYS A 33 24.13 23.68 22.45
CA LYS A 33 24.66 23.85 23.78
C LYS A 33 24.56 22.55 24.60
N PRO A 34 25.42 22.31 25.58
CA PRO A 34 25.28 21.18 26.48
C PRO A 34 23.90 21.16 27.17
N GLY A 35 23.19 20.01 27.11
CA GLY A 35 21.87 19.86 27.70
C GLY A 35 20.71 20.60 26.99
N GLU A 36 20.97 21.28 25.87
CA GLU A 36 19.96 22.00 25.11
C GLU A 36 18.95 21.00 24.51
N ASP A 37 17.67 21.29 24.66
CA ASP A 37 16.56 20.57 24.03
C ASP A 37 16.09 21.21 22.72
N VAL A 38 15.16 20.55 22.02
CA VAL A 38 14.65 21.04 20.73
C VAL A 38 14.01 22.42 20.85
N PHE A 39 13.20 22.67 21.88
CA PHE A 39 12.47 23.93 22.06
C PHE A 39 13.39 25.08 22.42
N GLN A 40 14.40 24.84 23.25
CA GLN A 40 15.46 25.81 23.58
C GLN A 40 16.26 26.17 22.33
N TYR A 41 16.62 25.16 21.51
CA TYR A 41 17.33 25.38 20.25
C TYR A 41 16.50 26.23 19.26
N VAL A 42 15.23 25.86 19.06
CA VAL A 42 14.31 26.59 18.16
C VAL A 42 14.14 28.03 18.61
N ASN A 43 13.86 28.25 19.91
CA ASN A 43 13.69 29.58 20.48
C ASN A 43 14.98 30.41 20.36
N ARG A 44 16.14 29.84 20.60
CA ARG A 44 17.44 30.53 20.45
C ARG A 44 17.72 30.90 19.00
N SER A 45 17.38 30.02 18.07
CA SER A 45 17.67 30.21 16.64
C SER A 45 16.72 31.20 15.96
N LYS A 46 15.47 31.30 16.40
CA LYS A 46 14.41 32.14 15.80
C LYS A 46 13.91 33.27 16.69
N GLY A 47 14.39 33.38 17.95
CA GLY A 47 13.91 34.33 18.92
C GLY A 47 12.52 34.02 19.50
N LYS A 48 11.84 33.02 18.98
CA LYS A 48 10.53 32.49 19.42
C LYS A 48 10.34 31.06 18.93
N PHE A 49 9.28 30.40 19.39
CA PHE A 49 8.87 29.10 18.82
C PHE A 49 8.54 29.23 17.32
N ASP A 50 9.13 28.37 16.51
CA ASP A 50 8.93 28.26 15.07
C ASP A 50 8.62 26.80 14.71
N LEU A 51 7.40 26.54 14.27
CA LEU A 51 6.93 25.19 13.97
C LEU A 51 7.74 24.52 12.85
N SER A 52 8.09 25.29 11.81
CA SER A 52 8.86 24.74 10.68
C SER A 52 10.24 24.28 11.11
N LEU A 53 10.97 25.08 11.90
CA LEU A 53 12.28 24.66 12.43
C LEU A 53 12.13 23.50 13.41
N TYR A 54 11.05 23.45 14.22
CA TYR A 54 10.77 22.33 15.10
C TYR A 54 10.57 21.03 14.29
N GLN A 55 9.75 21.05 13.25
CA GLN A 55 9.55 19.93 12.33
C GLN A 55 10.87 19.49 11.68
N GLN A 56 11.68 20.46 11.23
CA GLN A 56 13.00 20.19 10.65
C GLN A 56 13.97 19.51 11.64
N VAL A 57 14.02 19.97 12.90
CA VAL A 57 14.89 19.33 13.92
C VAL A 57 14.44 17.90 14.19
N ILE A 58 13.13 17.67 14.29
CA ILE A 58 12.59 16.32 14.53
C ILE A 58 12.87 15.40 13.32
N GLY A 59 12.68 15.90 12.09
CA GLY A 59 12.97 15.15 10.87
C GLY A 59 14.46 14.86 10.67
N ALA A 60 15.33 15.85 10.95
CA ALA A 60 16.77 15.70 10.83
C ALA A 60 17.37 14.62 11.77
N ALA A 61 16.65 14.22 12.82
CA ALA A 61 17.04 13.12 13.69
C ALA A 61 16.88 11.72 13.03
N ASN A 62 16.11 11.61 11.94
CA ASN A 62 15.93 10.34 11.22
C ASN A 62 17.24 9.81 10.62
N ALA A 63 17.31 8.50 10.41
CA ALA A 63 18.20 7.96 9.39
C ALA A 63 17.78 8.53 8.03
N PHE A 64 18.76 8.81 7.16
CA PHE A 64 18.49 9.43 5.86
C PHE A 64 17.54 8.58 5.01
N LYS A 65 16.53 9.24 4.44
CA LYS A 65 15.63 8.71 3.42
C LYS A 65 15.30 9.84 2.44
N GLU A 66 15.15 9.53 1.16
CA GLU A 66 14.89 10.49 0.09
C GLU A 66 13.58 11.25 0.31
N GLY A 67 12.55 10.59 0.84
CA GLY A 67 11.28 11.25 1.12
C GLY A 67 11.38 12.35 2.18
N ASP A 68 12.20 12.17 3.22
CA ASP A 68 12.46 13.22 4.22
C ASP A 68 13.26 14.38 3.63
N GLU A 69 14.16 14.11 2.68
CA GLU A 69 14.86 15.17 1.92
C GLU A 69 13.88 15.93 1.03
N GLY A 70 12.99 15.23 0.33
CA GLY A 70 11.94 15.84 -0.48
C GLY A 70 10.95 16.68 0.34
N LEU A 71 10.74 16.35 1.61
CA LEU A 71 9.96 17.14 2.57
C LEU A 71 10.73 18.35 3.15
N GLY A 72 12.05 18.43 2.91
CA GLY A 72 12.91 19.49 3.46
C GLY A 72 13.17 19.33 4.97
N VAL A 73 13.21 18.09 5.45
CA VAL A 73 13.43 17.77 6.88
C VAL A 73 14.59 16.80 7.11
N ALA A 74 15.20 16.24 6.06
CA ALA A 74 16.39 15.41 6.22
C ALA A 74 17.61 16.24 6.62
N ALA A 75 18.48 15.70 7.48
CA ALA A 75 19.75 16.34 7.83
C ALA A 75 20.70 16.39 6.61
N ASP A 76 21.37 17.53 6.41
CA ASP A 76 22.37 17.73 5.34
C ASP A 76 23.67 16.96 5.56
N SER A 77 23.91 16.53 6.80
CA SER A 77 25.14 15.85 7.19
C SER A 77 24.91 14.96 8.40
N GLU A 78 25.84 14.02 8.62
CA GLU A 78 25.84 13.20 9.84
C GLU A 78 25.99 14.05 11.10
N MET A 79 26.76 15.14 11.04
CA MET A 79 26.90 16.08 12.17
C MET A 79 25.56 16.74 12.51
N SER A 80 24.80 17.23 11.50
CA SER A 80 23.46 17.79 11.69
C SER A 80 22.51 16.75 12.30
N ARG A 81 22.56 15.52 11.82
CA ARG A 81 21.75 14.40 12.35
C ARG A 81 22.07 14.10 13.82
N GLN A 82 23.35 14.05 14.15
CA GLN A 82 23.77 13.82 15.54
C GLN A 82 23.38 14.98 16.46
N ASN A 83 23.47 16.24 15.99
CA ASN A 83 23.00 17.39 16.74
C ASN A 83 21.48 17.30 16.98
N ALA A 84 20.70 17.00 15.94
CA ALA A 84 19.25 16.80 16.06
C ALA A 84 18.90 15.69 17.05
N ARG A 85 19.58 14.56 17.00
CA ARG A 85 19.39 13.45 17.95
C ARG A 85 19.74 13.84 19.39
N LYS A 86 20.81 14.60 19.62
CA LYS A 86 21.15 15.10 20.96
C LYS A 86 20.08 16.06 21.50
N LEU A 87 19.62 17.02 20.70
CA LEU A 87 18.51 17.91 21.04
C LEU A 87 17.27 17.11 21.42
N LEU A 88 16.89 16.17 20.57
CA LEU A 88 15.73 15.30 20.79
C LEU A 88 15.88 14.45 22.04
N ALA A 89 17.05 13.87 22.29
CA ALA A 89 17.31 13.07 23.49
C ALA A 89 17.13 13.85 24.79
N ASN A 90 17.44 15.16 24.80
CA ASN A 90 17.27 16.06 25.95
C ASN A 90 15.82 16.56 26.10
N THR A 91 14.96 16.41 25.06
CA THR A 91 13.59 16.93 25.06
C THR A 91 12.68 16.04 25.89
N ARG A 92 11.81 16.63 26.72
CA ARG A 92 10.87 15.88 27.56
C ARG A 92 9.69 15.37 26.75
N ILE A 93 9.16 14.23 27.14
CA ILE A 93 7.93 13.65 26.58
C ILE A 93 6.79 14.64 26.60
N LYS A 94 6.64 15.37 27.74
CA LYS A 94 5.60 16.40 27.88
C LYS A 94 5.69 17.47 26.81
N ASP A 95 6.89 17.92 26.48
CA ASP A 95 7.07 19.06 25.57
C ASP A 95 6.70 18.64 24.13
N ILE A 96 7.01 17.42 23.68
CA ILE A 96 6.54 16.85 22.41
C ILE A 96 5.03 16.65 22.44
N TYR A 97 4.49 16.09 23.52
CA TYR A 97 3.05 15.85 23.66
C TYR A 97 2.24 17.14 23.61
N ASP A 98 2.69 18.23 24.23
CA ASP A 98 2.00 19.49 24.27
C ASP A 98 2.13 20.30 22.97
N ASN A 99 3.15 20.00 22.15
CA ASN A 99 3.44 20.65 20.87
C ASN A 99 3.46 19.61 19.72
N PRO A 100 2.31 19.12 19.27
CA PRO A 100 2.26 18.14 18.18
C PRO A 100 2.83 18.72 16.88
N LEU A 101 3.49 17.86 16.10
CA LEU A 101 4.09 18.26 14.82
C LEU A 101 3.06 18.71 13.78
N PHE A 102 1.84 18.21 13.88
CA PHE A 102 0.73 18.60 13.01
C PHE A 102 -0.61 18.41 13.73
N VAL A 103 -1.47 19.43 13.71
CA VAL A 103 -2.77 19.40 14.40
C VAL A 103 -3.90 19.25 13.37
N ASP A 104 -4.57 18.11 13.42
CA ASP A 104 -5.77 17.81 12.63
C ASP A 104 -6.79 17.00 13.45
N GLY A 105 -7.86 16.52 12.82
CA GLY A 105 -8.85 15.67 13.48
C GLY A 105 -8.28 14.33 13.92
N GLN A 106 -7.31 13.78 13.14
CA GLN A 106 -6.65 12.51 13.48
C GLN A 106 -5.76 12.65 14.72
N GLU A 107 -4.97 13.73 14.82
CA GLU A 107 -4.18 14.01 16.03
C GLU A 107 -5.07 14.14 17.26
N LYS A 108 -6.18 14.87 17.16
CA LYS A 108 -7.14 15.03 18.26
C LYS A 108 -7.73 13.69 18.70
N LEU A 109 -8.03 12.79 17.78
CA LEU A 109 -8.49 11.43 18.11
C LEU A 109 -7.40 10.61 18.82
N ILE A 110 -6.17 10.61 18.28
CA ILE A 110 -5.03 9.91 18.88
C ILE A 110 -4.77 10.41 20.31
N ARG A 111 -4.77 11.71 20.51
CA ARG A 111 -4.62 12.34 21.83
C ARG A 111 -5.72 11.93 22.82
N LYS A 112 -6.96 11.86 22.35
CA LYS A 112 -8.11 11.41 23.16
C LYS A 112 -7.95 9.97 23.66
N THR A 113 -7.26 9.13 22.90
CA THR A 113 -7.04 7.72 23.23
C THR A 113 -5.80 7.46 24.10
N THR A 114 -5.00 8.48 24.39
CA THR A 114 -3.84 8.36 25.28
C THR A 114 -4.30 8.18 26.74
N ASP A 115 -3.82 7.12 27.39
CA ASP A 115 -4.09 6.85 28.81
C ASP A 115 -3.38 7.88 29.69
N LYS A 116 -4.16 8.77 30.29
CA LYS A 116 -3.65 9.89 31.11
C LYS A 116 -2.93 9.42 32.36
N ALA A 117 -3.36 8.32 32.99
CA ALA A 117 -2.70 7.79 34.19
C ALA A 117 -1.30 7.25 33.84
N LYS A 118 -1.19 6.53 32.72
CA LYS A 118 0.11 6.04 32.22
C LYS A 118 0.99 7.18 31.73
N TYR A 119 0.42 8.14 30.99
CA TYR A 119 1.16 9.35 30.56
C TYR A 119 1.77 10.13 31.73
N ASN A 120 1.01 10.32 32.83
CA ASN A 120 1.51 11.03 34.00
C ASN A 120 2.74 10.37 34.67
N LYS A 121 2.95 9.06 34.45
CA LYS A 121 4.15 8.35 34.97
C LYS A 121 5.41 8.68 34.17
N ILE A 122 5.28 9.11 32.92
CA ILE A 122 6.41 9.23 31.98
C ILE A 122 6.62 10.66 31.45
N LYS A 123 5.67 11.58 31.62
CA LYS A 123 5.68 12.91 30.99
C LYS A 123 6.92 13.76 31.34
N SER A 124 7.56 13.54 32.49
CA SER A 124 8.76 14.23 32.92
C SER A 124 10.07 13.61 32.37
N MET A 125 10.00 12.39 31.84
CA MET A 125 11.18 11.74 31.25
C MET A 125 11.59 12.50 29.97
N THR A 126 12.90 12.55 29.73
CA THR A 126 13.43 12.93 28.42
C THR A 126 13.29 11.80 27.42
N MET A 127 13.40 12.09 26.13
CA MET A 127 13.37 11.05 25.08
C MET A 127 14.57 10.10 25.21
N GLY A 128 15.72 10.59 25.69
CA GLY A 128 16.88 9.75 25.99
C GLY A 128 16.61 8.78 27.14
N GLU A 129 15.94 9.25 28.21
CA GLU A 129 15.53 8.39 29.34
C GLU A 129 14.48 7.38 28.92
N LEU A 130 13.51 7.75 28.04
CA LEU A 130 12.57 6.81 27.48
C LEU A 130 13.28 5.73 26.64
N LYS A 131 14.21 6.12 25.76
CA LYS A 131 15.05 5.15 25.02
C LYS A 131 15.74 4.18 25.96
N HIS A 132 16.41 4.70 27.01
CA HIS A 132 17.09 3.86 28.00
C HIS A 132 16.11 2.91 28.72
N PHE A 133 14.93 3.39 29.08
CA PHE A 133 13.87 2.59 29.70
C PHE A 133 13.46 1.42 28.79
N LEU A 134 13.20 1.68 27.51
CA LEU A 134 12.82 0.65 26.54
C LEU A 134 13.93 -0.40 26.34
N LEU A 135 15.19 0.02 26.38
CA LEU A 135 16.34 -0.88 26.22
C LEU A 135 16.64 -1.73 27.47
N THR A 136 16.34 -1.24 28.65
CA THR A 136 16.80 -1.88 29.91
C THR A 136 15.68 -2.58 30.68
N ARG A 137 14.43 -2.10 30.57
CA ARG A 137 13.32 -2.66 31.34
C ARG A 137 12.72 -3.93 30.69
N PRO A 138 12.14 -4.83 31.50
CA PRO A 138 11.41 -6.00 31.00
C PRO A 138 10.08 -5.59 30.34
N GLU A 139 9.48 -6.53 29.59
CA GLU A 139 8.22 -6.33 28.87
C GLU A 139 7.09 -5.78 29.75
N ALA A 140 6.92 -6.31 30.96
CA ALA A 140 5.86 -5.88 31.86
C ALA A 140 5.94 -4.39 32.21
N ASP A 141 7.15 -3.87 32.47
CA ASP A 141 7.35 -2.45 32.76
C ASP A 141 7.05 -1.61 31.53
N ILE A 142 7.51 -2.04 30.33
CA ILE A 142 7.24 -1.35 29.07
C ILE A 142 5.71 -1.30 28.82
N LYS A 143 5.02 -2.42 28.93
CA LYS A 143 3.55 -2.49 28.77
C LYS A 143 2.79 -1.63 29.78
N SER A 144 3.36 -1.43 30.96
CA SER A 144 2.74 -0.57 31.97
C SER A 144 2.63 0.91 31.56
N ILE A 145 3.48 1.36 30.59
CA ILE A 145 3.50 2.74 30.13
C ILE A 145 2.98 2.92 28.68
N MET A 146 2.93 1.85 27.87
CA MET A 146 2.65 1.93 26.43
C MET A 146 1.38 2.74 26.09
N GLY A 147 0.29 2.54 26.82
CA GLY A 147 -0.95 3.28 26.60
C GLY A 147 -0.84 4.80 26.86
N GLY A 148 0.18 5.24 27.57
CA GLY A 148 0.49 6.65 27.82
C GLY A 148 1.37 7.30 26.76
N LEU A 149 1.95 6.52 25.82
CA LEU A 149 2.77 7.03 24.73
C LEU A 149 1.90 7.55 23.60
N HIS A 150 2.10 8.80 23.23
CA HIS A 150 1.50 9.43 22.04
C HIS A 150 2.29 9.07 20.78
N SER A 151 1.65 9.08 19.62
CA SER A 151 2.30 8.71 18.35
C SER A 151 3.53 9.56 18.02
N ASP A 152 3.47 10.88 18.23
CA ASP A 152 4.62 11.76 17.98
C ASP A 152 5.81 11.41 18.90
N VAL A 153 5.54 10.97 20.14
CA VAL A 153 6.57 10.48 21.08
C VAL A 153 7.16 9.15 20.61
N ILE A 154 6.31 8.22 20.16
CA ILE A 154 6.75 6.91 19.65
C ILE A 154 7.58 7.11 18.38
N GLY A 155 7.10 7.88 17.40
CA GLY A 155 7.83 8.20 16.18
C GLY A 155 9.14 8.95 16.44
N SER A 156 9.22 9.71 17.52
CA SER A 156 10.44 10.44 17.91
C SER A 156 11.48 9.53 18.58
N VAL A 157 11.07 8.61 19.47
CA VAL A 157 12.04 7.80 20.24
C VAL A 157 12.77 6.78 19.36
N VAL A 158 12.13 6.23 18.31
CA VAL A 158 12.78 5.25 17.42
C VAL A 158 13.93 5.86 16.63
N LYS A 159 13.92 7.17 16.38
CA LYS A 159 14.99 7.91 15.70
C LYS A 159 16.31 7.93 16.49
N LEU A 160 16.21 7.81 17.81
CA LEU A 160 17.38 7.77 18.71
C LEU A 160 18.04 6.39 18.77
N MET A 161 17.43 5.37 18.17
CA MET A 161 17.89 3.98 18.25
C MET A 161 18.70 3.59 17.01
N SER A 162 19.76 2.79 17.21
CA SER A 162 20.41 2.03 16.12
C SER A 162 19.53 0.85 15.69
N ASN A 163 19.86 0.19 14.56
CA ASN A 163 19.14 -1.01 14.14
C ASN A 163 19.21 -2.12 15.20
N ASP A 164 20.39 -2.35 15.82
CA ASP A 164 20.52 -3.33 16.90
C ASP A 164 19.68 -2.99 18.12
N GLU A 165 19.55 -1.70 18.46
CA GLU A 165 18.70 -1.24 19.55
C GLU A 165 17.20 -1.43 19.23
N LEU A 166 16.78 -1.17 17.98
CA LEU A 166 15.42 -1.44 17.50
C LEU A 166 15.11 -2.95 17.57
N ILE A 167 16.02 -3.81 17.12
CA ILE A 167 15.90 -5.27 17.25
C ILE A 167 15.74 -5.68 18.71
N ARG A 168 16.59 -5.17 19.61
CA ARG A 168 16.53 -5.48 21.05
C ARG A 168 15.22 -5.05 21.69
N VAL A 169 14.64 -3.91 21.30
CA VAL A 169 13.33 -3.48 21.79
C VAL A 169 12.23 -4.35 21.18
N GLY A 170 12.30 -4.63 19.87
CA GLY A 170 11.36 -5.50 19.17
C GLY A 170 11.24 -6.89 19.79
N GLN A 171 12.37 -7.46 20.24
CA GLN A 171 12.44 -8.77 20.92
C GLN A 171 11.84 -8.80 22.33
N LYS A 172 11.42 -7.67 22.87
CA LYS A 172 10.88 -7.57 24.24
C LYS A 172 9.37 -7.37 24.30
N ILE A 173 8.74 -6.89 23.22
CA ILE A 173 7.35 -6.50 23.24
C ILE A 173 6.56 -7.44 22.31
N PHE A 174 5.55 -8.11 22.86
CA PHE A 174 4.72 -9.06 22.13
C PHE A 174 3.24 -8.78 22.38
N ASN A 175 2.55 -8.33 21.34
CA ASN A 175 1.10 -8.15 21.32
C ASN A 175 0.50 -9.31 20.52
N THR A 176 -0.48 -10.02 21.07
CA THR A 176 -1.05 -11.22 20.45
C THR A 176 -2.49 -10.98 20.01
N LEU A 177 -2.89 -11.59 18.90
CA LEU A 177 -4.29 -11.63 18.52
C LEU A 177 -5.07 -12.59 19.45
N PRO A 178 -6.30 -12.22 19.84
CA PRO A 178 -7.10 -13.00 20.78
C PRO A 178 -7.27 -14.45 20.39
N GLY A 179 -7.10 -15.38 21.32
CA GLY A 179 -7.27 -16.81 21.09
C GLY A 179 -6.22 -17.46 20.17
N SER A 180 -5.11 -16.76 19.89
CA SER A 180 -4.06 -17.26 19.01
C SER A 180 -2.65 -17.07 19.58
N LYS A 181 -1.63 -17.54 18.86
CA LYS A 181 -0.22 -17.27 19.11
C LYS A 181 0.38 -16.27 18.11
N ILE A 182 -0.45 -15.67 17.26
CA ILE A 182 -0.02 -14.66 16.29
C ILE A 182 0.46 -13.42 17.05
N GLY A 183 1.70 -13.00 16.79
CA GLY A 183 2.35 -11.90 17.52
C GLY A 183 3.02 -12.30 18.84
N ALA A 184 2.97 -13.58 19.25
CA ALA A 184 3.68 -14.10 20.42
C ALA A 184 5.19 -14.25 20.12
N LYS A 185 5.99 -14.27 21.19
CA LYS A 185 7.43 -14.48 21.10
C LYS A 185 7.77 -15.81 20.40
N GLY A 186 8.63 -15.74 19.39
CA GLY A 186 9.06 -16.91 18.63
C GLY A 186 8.04 -17.46 17.66
N TYR A 187 6.94 -16.72 17.37
CA TYR A 187 5.99 -17.03 16.32
C TYR A 187 6.17 -16.04 15.17
N LEU A 188 6.08 -16.55 13.95
CA LEU A 188 6.06 -15.77 12.71
C LEU A 188 4.94 -16.30 11.84
N SER A 189 3.88 -15.52 11.70
CA SER A 189 2.71 -15.86 10.91
C SER A 189 2.85 -15.42 9.46
N ALA A 190 1.91 -15.83 8.60
CA ALA A 190 1.90 -15.52 7.18
C ALA A 190 0.52 -15.05 6.73
N ARG A 191 0.49 -13.92 6.01
CA ARG A 191 -0.68 -13.43 5.28
C ARG A 191 -0.55 -13.85 3.82
N ILE A 192 -1.42 -14.74 3.35
CA ILE A 192 -1.44 -15.14 1.93
C ILE A 192 -2.16 -14.08 1.12
N GLN A 193 -1.54 -13.62 0.02
CA GLN A 193 -2.11 -12.73 -0.98
C GLN A 193 -2.25 -13.44 -2.33
N PRO A 194 -3.40 -14.11 -2.58
CA PRO A 194 -3.60 -14.87 -3.81
C PRO A 194 -4.15 -13.98 -4.93
N ASN A 195 -3.37 -13.00 -5.39
CA ASN A 195 -3.78 -12.09 -6.44
C ASN A 195 -3.93 -12.80 -7.80
N SER A 196 -4.95 -12.39 -8.56
CA SER A 196 -5.20 -12.84 -9.93
C SER A 196 -5.42 -11.66 -10.84
N PRO A 197 -4.75 -11.55 -11.99
CA PRO A 197 -4.94 -10.44 -12.94
C PRO A 197 -6.35 -10.31 -13.53
N THR A 198 -7.20 -11.33 -13.32
CA THR A 198 -8.57 -11.40 -13.86
C THR A 198 -9.63 -11.78 -12.83
N ASP A 199 -9.32 -11.70 -11.53
CA ASP A 199 -10.18 -12.20 -10.45
C ASP A 199 -10.64 -13.66 -10.67
N ASN A 200 -9.80 -14.46 -11.29
CA ASN A 200 -10.11 -15.83 -11.59
C ASN A 200 -10.15 -16.69 -10.32
N LYS A 201 -11.28 -17.34 -10.07
CA LYS A 201 -11.50 -18.18 -8.88
C LYS A 201 -10.44 -19.28 -8.73
N GLU A 202 -10.07 -19.94 -9.83
CA GLU A 202 -9.10 -21.04 -9.82
C GLU A 202 -7.71 -20.53 -9.44
N ASP A 203 -7.29 -19.37 -9.97
CA ASP A 203 -6.03 -18.71 -9.63
C ASP A 203 -5.95 -18.40 -8.14
N ILE A 204 -7.02 -17.77 -7.61
CA ILE A 204 -7.12 -17.38 -6.20
C ILE A 204 -7.04 -18.62 -5.30
N GLN A 205 -7.88 -19.62 -5.59
CA GLN A 205 -7.96 -20.81 -4.75
C GLN A 205 -6.68 -21.62 -4.77
N LEU A 206 -6.06 -21.83 -5.94
CA LEU A 206 -4.85 -22.64 -6.05
C LEU A 206 -3.64 -21.99 -5.36
N GLN A 207 -3.53 -20.65 -5.38
CA GLN A 207 -2.47 -19.96 -4.63
C GLN A 207 -2.62 -20.15 -3.11
N VAL A 208 -3.84 -20.16 -2.57
CA VAL A 208 -4.08 -20.46 -1.15
C VAL A 208 -3.70 -21.91 -0.82
N LEU A 209 -4.15 -22.87 -1.63
CA LEU A 209 -3.80 -24.28 -1.46
C LEU A 209 -2.28 -24.50 -1.60
N ASN A 210 -1.62 -23.72 -2.44
CA ASN A 210 -0.18 -23.71 -2.59
C ASN A 210 0.53 -23.24 -1.31
N GLY A 211 0.07 -22.16 -0.67
CA GLY A 211 0.60 -21.74 0.65
C GLY A 211 0.44 -22.84 1.70
N PHE A 212 -0.71 -23.48 1.74
CA PHE A 212 -0.96 -24.60 2.67
C PHE A 212 -0.04 -25.80 2.41
N ALA A 213 0.38 -26.04 1.16
CA ALA A 213 1.33 -27.09 0.83
C ALA A 213 2.72 -26.88 1.47
N TYR A 214 3.10 -25.64 1.76
CA TYR A 214 4.32 -25.28 2.48
C TYR A 214 4.10 -25.01 3.97
N ALA A 215 2.94 -25.36 4.51
CA ALA A 215 2.51 -25.03 5.88
C ALA A 215 2.58 -23.53 6.16
N VAL A 216 2.10 -22.70 5.22
CA VAL A 216 2.08 -21.22 5.25
C VAL A 216 0.64 -20.72 5.16
N GLY A 217 0.31 -19.64 5.89
CA GLY A 217 -1.01 -19.00 5.89
C GLY A 217 -1.79 -19.26 7.17
N ASP A 218 -1.72 -18.32 8.12
CA ASP A 218 -2.29 -18.52 9.45
C ASP A 218 -2.85 -17.26 10.10
N ILE A 219 -2.70 -16.06 9.49
CA ILE A 219 -3.29 -14.83 10.05
C ILE A 219 -4.50 -14.35 9.25
N VAL A 220 -4.38 -14.23 7.94
CA VAL A 220 -5.43 -13.77 7.04
C VAL A 220 -5.13 -14.22 5.61
N ILE A 221 -6.20 -14.49 4.85
CA ILE A 221 -6.12 -14.69 3.41
C ILE A 221 -6.81 -13.49 2.78
N GLY A 222 -6.04 -12.65 2.09
CA GLY A 222 -6.57 -11.41 1.53
C GLY A 222 -6.03 -11.15 0.13
N THR A 223 -6.89 -10.76 -0.81
CA THR A 223 -6.53 -10.51 -2.20
C THR A 223 -7.06 -9.16 -2.69
N ASN A 224 -6.33 -8.55 -3.62
CA ASN A 224 -6.74 -7.33 -4.29
C ASN A 224 -7.68 -7.69 -5.45
N PRO A 225 -8.92 -7.17 -5.50
CA PRO A 225 -9.76 -7.36 -6.67
C PRO A 225 -9.27 -6.46 -7.82
N VAL A 226 -9.36 -6.95 -9.05
CA VAL A 226 -9.09 -6.16 -10.27
C VAL A 226 -10.17 -5.11 -10.48
N ASP A 227 -11.40 -5.47 -10.14
CA ASP A 227 -12.59 -4.62 -10.28
C ASP A 227 -13.16 -4.31 -8.88
N SER A 228 -13.42 -3.03 -8.63
CA SER A 228 -13.99 -2.53 -7.36
C SER A 228 -15.52 -2.66 -7.25
N GLN A 229 -16.19 -3.21 -8.28
CA GLN A 229 -17.63 -3.38 -8.26
C GLN A 229 -18.07 -4.45 -7.25
N LEU A 230 -19.27 -4.28 -6.73
CA LEU A 230 -19.84 -5.18 -5.71
C LEU A 230 -19.83 -6.66 -6.14
N GLU A 231 -20.21 -6.92 -7.40
CA GLU A 231 -20.25 -8.29 -7.94
C GLU A 231 -18.86 -8.94 -7.98
N ALA A 232 -17.85 -8.20 -8.41
CA ALA A 232 -16.46 -8.66 -8.41
C ALA A 232 -15.95 -8.91 -6.98
N THR A 233 -16.21 -7.98 -6.06
CA THR A 233 -15.90 -8.13 -4.64
C THR A 233 -16.52 -9.41 -4.06
N LEU A 234 -17.81 -9.65 -4.28
CA LEU A 234 -18.50 -10.85 -3.81
C LEU A 234 -17.94 -12.14 -4.44
N ARG A 235 -17.59 -12.10 -5.72
CA ARG A 235 -16.98 -13.26 -6.42
C ARG A 235 -15.65 -13.66 -5.78
N VAL A 236 -14.79 -12.68 -5.51
CA VAL A 236 -13.48 -12.89 -4.89
C VAL A 236 -13.62 -13.35 -3.44
N GLU A 237 -14.47 -12.69 -2.65
CA GLU A 237 -14.78 -13.10 -1.27
C GLU A 237 -15.27 -14.55 -1.20
N ASN A 238 -16.18 -14.94 -2.10
CA ASN A 238 -16.69 -16.31 -2.15
C ASN A 238 -15.60 -17.33 -2.50
N ALA A 239 -14.63 -16.97 -3.35
CA ALA A 239 -13.51 -17.85 -3.69
C ALA A 239 -12.67 -18.19 -2.45
N LEU A 240 -12.38 -17.19 -1.61
CA LEU A 240 -11.62 -17.34 -0.37
C LEU A 240 -12.44 -18.08 0.71
N LYS A 241 -13.68 -17.65 0.94
CA LYS A 241 -14.60 -18.24 1.92
C LYS A 241 -14.79 -19.75 1.70
N GLU A 242 -14.91 -20.17 0.46
CA GLU A 242 -15.10 -21.59 0.10
C GLU A 242 -13.97 -22.47 0.63
N ILE A 243 -12.71 -22.02 0.56
CA ILE A 243 -11.57 -22.77 1.09
C ILE A 243 -11.64 -22.87 2.61
N VAL A 244 -11.83 -21.72 3.26
CA VAL A 244 -11.86 -21.62 4.72
C VAL A 244 -13.00 -22.47 5.28
N THR A 245 -14.18 -22.41 4.65
CA THR A 245 -15.36 -23.21 5.05
C THR A 245 -15.16 -24.70 4.81
N ALA A 246 -14.62 -25.11 3.66
CA ALA A 246 -14.39 -26.51 3.36
C ALA A 246 -13.46 -27.18 4.39
N PHE A 247 -12.43 -26.46 4.83
CA PHE A 247 -11.49 -26.96 5.84
C PHE A 247 -11.93 -26.67 7.29
N LYS A 248 -13.07 -25.99 7.51
CA LYS A 248 -13.61 -25.60 8.83
C LYS A 248 -12.65 -24.70 9.62
N LEU A 249 -12.10 -23.69 8.92
CA LEU A 249 -11.11 -22.75 9.47
C LEU A 249 -11.70 -21.37 9.79
N GLU A 250 -13.03 -21.17 9.70
CA GLU A 250 -13.69 -19.85 9.82
C GLU A 250 -13.42 -19.16 11.15
N LYS A 251 -13.10 -19.92 12.20
CA LYS A 251 -12.72 -19.40 13.53
C LYS A 251 -11.20 -19.25 13.72
N THR A 252 -10.42 -19.61 12.72
CA THR A 252 -8.95 -19.68 12.80
C THR A 252 -8.29 -18.66 11.88
N VAL A 253 -8.76 -18.57 10.63
CA VAL A 253 -8.19 -17.70 9.60
C VAL A 253 -9.30 -16.88 8.95
N PRO A 254 -9.32 -15.56 9.15
CA PRO A 254 -10.22 -14.68 8.41
C PRO A 254 -9.82 -14.56 6.94
N TRP A 255 -10.79 -14.13 6.13
CA TRP A 255 -10.58 -13.75 4.73
C TRP A 255 -11.11 -12.34 4.48
N CYS A 256 -10.56 -11.68 3.47
CA CYS A 256 -10.98 -10.34 3.05
C CYS A 256 -10.58 -10.04 1.60
N VAL A 257 -11.17 -9.00 1.04
CA VAL A 257 -10.63 -8.30 -0.14
C VAL A 257 -9.92 -7.03 0.28
N LEU A 258 -8.87 -6.67 -0.43
CA LEU A 258 -8.13 -5.41 -0.23
C LEU A 258 -8.71 -4.35 -1.16
N ALA A 259 -9.97 -3.98 -0.89
CA ALA A 259 -10.72 -2.93 -1.57
C ALA A 259 -11.13 -1.86 -0.56
N HIS A 260 -11.64 -0.73 -1.05
CA HIS A 260 -12.18 0.32 -0.18
C HIS A 260 -13.22 -0.25 0.78
N ILE A 261 -13.21 0.21 2.03
CA ILE A 261 -14.06 -0.33 3.10
C ILE A 261 -15.57 -0.21 2.80
N ASP A 262 -15.99 0.81 2.04
CA ASP A 262 -17.38 0.97 1.58
C ASP A 262 -17.84 -0.21 0.73
N GLY A 263 -16.98 -0.73 -0.15
CA GLY A 263 -17.27 -1.91 -0.97
C GLY A 263 -17.47 -3.17 -0.13
N GLN A 264 -16.64 -3.36 0.89
CA GLN A 264 -16.76 -4.50 1.81
C GLN A 264 -18.02 -4.39 2.68
N ALA A 265 -18.35 -3.20 3.14
CA ALA A 265 -19.59 -2.96 3.89
C ALA A 265 -20.83 -3.19 3.01
N ALA A 266 -20.79 -2.82 1.73
CA ALA A 266 -21.83 -3.10 0.76
C ALA A 266 -21.96 -4.60 0.49
N ALA A 267 -20.85 -5.33 0.33
CA ALA A 267 -20.83 -6.78 0.16
C ALA A 267 -21.45 -7.50 1.37
N GLU A 268 -21.07 -7.12 2.58
CA GLU A 268 -21.62 -7.69 3.82
C GLU A 268 -23.13 -7.39 3.98
N LYS A 269 -23.59 -6.21 3.55
CA LYS A 269 -25.00 -5.84 3.56
C LYS A 269 -25.81 -6.66 2.59
N GLU A 270 -25.30 -6.88 1.36
CA GLU A 270 -25.96 -7.66 0.32
C GLU A 270 -25.96 -9.15 0.64
N VAL A 271 -24.81 -9.68 1.09
CA VAL A 271 -24.62 -11.08 1.44
C VAL A 271 -24.00 -11.18 2.82
N PRO A 272 -24.81 -11.25 3.90
CA PRO A 272 -24.30 -11.37 5.26
C PRO A 272 -23.34 -12.55 5.45
N GLY A 273 -22.18 -12.28 6.06
CA GLY A 273 -21.11 -13.26 6.24
C GLY A 273 -20.28 -13.50 4.99
N SER A 274 -20.35 -12.63 3.97
CA SER A 274 -19.45 -12.68 2.81
C SER A 274 -18.00 -12.37 3.22
N THR A 275 -17.80 -11.40 4.09
CA THR A 275 -16.51 -10.87 4.52
C THR A 275 -16.22 -11.19 5.97
N ALA A 276 -15.07 -11.77 6.31
CA ALA A 276 -14.72 -12.09 7.69
C ALA A 276 -14.13 -10.90 8.43
N ILE A 277 -13.09 -10.29 7.87
CA ILE A 277 -12.43 -9.10 8.42
C ILE A 277 -12.48 -7.98 7.37
N TRP A 278 -12.75 -6.74 7.80
CA TRP A 278 -12.77 -5.63 6.87
C TRP A 278 -11.40 -4.95 6.78
N PHE A 279 -11.03 -4.62 5.57
CA PHE A 279 -9.75 -4.02 5.23
C PHE A 279 -9.88 -2.52 4.94
N GLN A 280 -8.84 -1.76 5.26
CA GLN A 280 -8.63 -0.40 4.75
C GLN A 280 -7.16 0.01 4.84
N SER A 281 -6.66 0.74 3.84
CA SER A 281 -5.39 1.46 3.94
C SER A 281 -5.58 2.77 4.73
N LEU A 282 -4.59 3.14 5.56
CA LEU A 282 -4.64 4.33 6.40
C LEU A 282 -3.50 5.29 6.05
N ALA A 283 -3.78 6.60 6.12
CA ALA A 283 -2.80 7.67 6.01
C ALA A 283 -2.53 8.33 7.38
N GLY A 284 -1.43 9.08 7.48
CA GLY A 284 -0.96 9.72 8.71
C GLY A 284 -1.65 11.05 9.03
N THR A 285 -2.47 11.58 8.12
CA THR A 285 -3.21 12.83 8.31
C THR A 285 -4.65 12.72 7.81
N GLU A 286 -5.52 13.56 8.39
CA GLU A 286 -6.93 13.62 7.98
C GLU A 286 -7.07 14.01 6.51
N SER A 287 -6.23 14.93 6.03
CA SER A 287 -6.25 15.39 4.64
C SER A 287 -5.85 14.26 3.66
N ALA A 288 -4.82 13.49 4.00
CA ALA A 288 -4.39 12.36 3.18
C ALA A 288 -5.47 11.25 3.15
N ASN A 289 -6.10 10.93 4.29
CA ASN A 289 -7.20 9.96 4.31
C ASN A 289 -8.39 10.43 3.44
N LYS A 290 -8.69 11.72 3.39
CA LYS A 290 -9.77 12.27 2.55
C LYS A 290 -9.54 12.07 1.05
N THR A 291 -8.30 11.97 0.58
CA THR A 291 -8.01 11.67 -0.83
C THR A 291 -8.48 10.29 -1.26
N PHE A 292 -8.70 9.40 -0.30
CA PHE A 292 -9.25 8.06 -0.50
C PHE A 292 -10.70 7.94 0.00
N ASP A 293 -11.43 9.04 0.05
CA ASP A 293 -12.82 9.11 0.56
C ASP A 293 -12.99 8.57 1.99
N LEU A 294 -11.96 8.73 2.82
CA LEU A 294 -12.00 8.34 4.23
C LEU A 294 -12.09 9.56 5.13
N THR A 295 -13.16 9.66 5.91
CA THR A 295 -13.22 10.57 7.05
C THR A 295 -12.98 9.81 8.35
N ILE A 296 -12.48 10.51 9.36
CA ILE A 296 -12.31 9.94 10.71
C ILE A 296 -13.62 9.38 11.24
N GLN A 297 -14.72 10.12 11.04
CA GLN A 297 -16.04 9.69 11.50
C GLN A 297 -16.51 8.41 10.77
N LYS A 298 -16.32 8.34 9.44
CA LYS A 298 -16.62 7.12 8.65
C LYS A 298 -15.90 5.89 9.23
N MET A 299 -14.61 6.02 9.53
CA MET A 299 -13.83 4.90 10.10
C MET A 299 -14.30 4.52 11.51
N ILE A 300 -14.65 5.50 12.36
CA ILE A 300 -15.23 5.25 13.67
C ILE A 300 -16.57 4.50 13.54
N ASP A 301 -17.40 4.89 12.59
CA ASP A 301 -18.71 4.24 12.39
C ASP A 301 -18.56 2.81 11.89
N TYR A 302 -17.62 2.54 10.97
CA TYR A 302 -17.29 1.18 10.56
C TYR A 302 -16.68 0.35 11.70
N ALA A 303 -15.82 0.93 12.53
CA ALA A 303 -15.31 0.25 13.72
C ALA A 303 -16.44 -0.20 14.66
N LYS A 304 -17.46 0.65 14.89
CA LYS A 304 -18.65 0.32 15.69
C LYS A 304 -19.53 -0.78 15.08
N MET A 305 -19.47 -0.97 13.78
CA MET A 305 -20.21 -2.04 13.10
C MET A 305 -19.57 -3.42 13.30
N ARG A 306 -18.29 -3.51 13.70
CA ARG A 306 -17.55 -4.77 13.85
C ARG A 306 -17.91 -5.54 15.12
N LYS A 307 -18.94 -6.41 15.04
CA LYS A 307 -19.47 -7.21 16.16
C LYS A 307 -19.01 -8.67 16.16
N GLY A 308 -18.59 -9.19 15.01
CA GLY A 308 -18.11 -10.57 14.84
C GLY A 308 -16.77 -10.87 15.55
N PRO A 309 -16.20 -12.08 15.38
CA PRO A 309 -14.93 -12.46 16.01
C PRO A 309 -13.76 -11.59 15.50
N TYR A 310 -13.79 -11.19 14.24
CA TYR A 310 -12.76 -10.40 13.59
C TYR A 310 -13.15 -8.92 13.52
N GLY A 311 -12.20 -8.03 13.78
CA GLY A 311 -12.40 -6.59 13.75
C GLY A 311 -12.00 -5.98 12.39
N LEU A 312 -10.85 -5.32 12.34
CA LEU A 312 -10.33 -4.62 11.16
C LEU A 312 -8.91 -5.06 10.85
N TYR A 313 -8.57 -5.00 9.58
CA TYR A 313 -7.22 -5.16 9.05
C TYR A 313 -6.82 -3.88 8.32
N PHE A 314 -5.62 -3.38 8.61
CA PHE A 314 -5.11 -2.16 7.98
C PHE A 314 -3.79 -2.42 7.25
N GLU A 315 -3.63 -1.73 6.12
CA GLU A 315 -2.32 -1.55 5.50
C GLU A 315 -1.89 -0.09 5.59
N THR A 316 -0.59 0.09 5.76
CA THR A 316 0.08 1.37 5.80
C THR A 316 1.33 1.31 4.92
N GLY A 317 2.09 2.37 4.83
CA GLY A 317 3.37 2.39 4.11
C GLY A 317 4.10 3.68 4.39
N GLN A 318 5.30 3.57 4.95
CA GLN A 318 6.13 4.74 5.24
C GLN A 318 6.43 5.51 3.95
N GLY A 319 6.14 6.81 3.93
CA GLY A 319 6.30 7.67 2.75
C GLY A 319 5.05 7.89 1.90
N ALA A 320 3.96 7.14 2.11
CA ALA A 320 2.73 7.28 1.30
C ALA A 320 2.14 8.69 1.38
N ASP A 321 2.15 9.33 2.54
CA ASP A 321 1.66 10.70 2.71
C ASP A 321 2.49 11.71 1.88
N TYR A 322 3.82 11.54 1.85
CA TYR A 322 4.71 12.37 1.02
C TYR A 322 4.40 12.20 -0.48
N THR A 323 4.38 10.98 -0.96
CA THR A 323 4.12 10.68 -2.38
C THR A 323 2.75 11.18 -2.84
N ASN A 324 1.76 11.19 -1.96
CA ASN A 324 0.42 11.72 -2.24
C ASN A 324 0.28 13.24 -2.02
N GLY A 325 1.38 13.98 -1.77
CA GLY A 325 1.36 15.41 -1.62
C GLY A 325 0.84 15.94 -0.27
N HIS A 326 0.76 15.08 0.74
CA HIS A 326 0.26 15.39 2.09
C HIS A 326 1.32 15.29 3.18
N GLY A 327 2.57 15.62 2.85
CA GLY A 327 3.69 15.57 3.79
C GLY A 327 3.69 16.65 4.87
N HIS A 328 3.02 17.79 4.66
CA HIS A 328 2.81 18.86 5.63
C HIS A 328 4.07 19.37 6.36
N GLY A 329 5.26 19.16 5.80
CA GLY A 329 6.53 19.62 6.34
C GLY A 329 7.05 18.88 7.56
N PHE A 330 6.53 17.67 7.88
CA PHE A 330 7.05 16.79 8.92
C PHE A 330 7.38 15.39 8.37
N ASP A 331 8.21 14.66 9.06
CA ASP A 331 8.90 13.48 8.57
C ASP A 331 8.03 12.21 8.45
N MET A 332 8.47 11.30 7.59
CA MET A 332 7.75 10.08 7.25
C MET A 332 7.57 9.13 8.44
N VAL A 333 8.52 9.08 9.38
CA VAL A 333 8.45 8.19 10.56
C VAL A 333 7.31 8.61 11.50
N VAL A 334 7.12 9.92 11.71
CA VAL A 334 5.99 10.41 12.51
C VAL A 334 4.67 10.23 11.76
N HIS A 335 4.63 10.44 10.44
CA HIS A 335 3.46 10.10 9.64
C HIS A 335 3.03 8.65 9.87
N GLU A 336 3.98 7.70 9.79
CA GLU A 336 3.70 6.27 9.98
C GLU A 336 3.22 5.98 11.41
N SER A 337 3.91 6.53 12.42
CA SER A 337 3.50 6.40 13.81
C SER A 337 2.07 6.89 14.06
N ARG A 338 1.62 7.95 13.38
CA ARG A 338 0.26 8.47 13.47
C ARG A 338 -0.79 7.53 12.87
N LYS A 339 -0.45 6.78 11.80
CA LYS A 339 -1.31 5.72 11.25
C LYS A 339 -1.56 4.63 12.31
N TYR A 340 -0.52 4.22 13.02
CA TYR A 340 -0.65 3.26 14.11
C TYR A 340 -1.45 3.82 15.30
N GLY A 341 -1.30 5.10 15.60
CA GLY A 341 -2.14 5.78 16.59
C GLY A 341 -3.62 5.80 16.20
N PHE A 342 -3.92 6.02 14.92
CA PHE A 342 -5.27 5.96 14.39
C PHE A 342 -5.84 4.54 14.48
N ALA A 343 -5.08 3.53 14.07
CA ALA A 343 -5.49 2.13 14.20
C ALA A 343 -5.76 1.73 15.66
N ARG A 344 -4.90 2.18 16.61
CA ARG A 344 -5.14 2.00 18.06
C ARG A 344 -6.45 2.65 18.51
N ALA A 345 -6.78 3.83 17.99
CA ALA A 345 -8.03 4.49 18.31
C ALA A 345 -9.25 3.70 17.81
N LEU A 346 -9.18 3.17 16.59
CA LEU A 346 -10.24 2.32 16.03
C LEU A 346 -10.37 0.99 16.79
N GLN A 347 -9.26 0.39 17.22
CA GLN A 347 -9.28 -0.78 18.09
C GLN A 347 -10.05 -0.52 19.39
N GLN A 348 -9.84 0.65 20.01
CA GLN A 348 -10.57 1.04 21.22
C GLN A 348 -12.06 1.28 20.96
N GLU A 349 -12.46 1.78 19.77
CA GLU A 349 -13.86 1.89 19.38
C GLU A 349 -14.55 0.52 19.26
N ILE A 350 -13.87 -0.44 18.62
CA ILE A 350 -14.36 -1.84 18.54
C ILE A 350 -14.49 -2.43 19.94
N ALA A 351 -13.47 -2.24 20.78
CA ALA A 351 -13.44 -2.73 22.16
C ALA A 351 -14.63 -2.20 22.98
N ARG A 352 -14.90 -0.88 22.90
CA ARG A 352 -16.05 -0.25 23.55
C ARG A 352 -17.38 -0.82 23.05
N THR A 353 -17.51 -0.99 21.75
CA THR A 353 -18.73 -1.53 21.13
C THR A 353 -18.99 -2.98 21.56
N LYS A 354 -17.92 -3.77 21.71
CA LYS A 354 -18.02 -5.17 22.15
C LYS A 354 -18.08 -5.33 23.69
N GLY A 355 -17.77 -4.29 24.44
CA GLY A 355 -17.65 -4.37 25.91
C GLY A 355 -16.47 -5.23 26.37
N VAL A 356 -15.36 -5.25 25.64
CA VAL A 356 -14.15 -6.03 25.94
C VAL A 356 -12.93 -5.14 26.06
N PRO A 357 -11.82 -5.57 26.70
CA PRO A 357 -10.54 -4.88 26.65
C PRO A 357 -10.00 -4.78 25.20
N ALA A 358 -9.21 -3.75 24.90
CA ALA A 358 -8.69 -3.51 23.56
C ALA A 358 -7.79 -4.66 23.04
N ASP A 359 -7.04 -5.32 23.92
CA ASP A 359 -6.22 -6.50 23.60
C ASP A 359 -7.05 -7.77 23.30
N GLN A 360 -8.37 -7.73 23.52
CA GLN A 360 -9.30 -8.78 23.11
C GLN A 360 -10.00 -8.46 21.78
N VAL A 361 -9.56 -7.46 21.05
CA VAL A 361 -10.02 -7.14 19.69
C VAL A 361 -9.06 -7.72 18.67
N TRP A 362 -9.59 -8.52 17.74
CA TRP A 362 -8.82 -8.97 16.58
C TRP A 362 -8.65 -7.82 15.59
N LEU A 363 -7.52 -7.13 15.72
CA LEU A 363 -7.11 -6.07 14.82
C LEU A 363 -5.61 -6.19 14.57
N HIS A 364 -5.21 -6.11 13.30
CA HIS A 364 -3.80 -6.14 12.93
C HIS A 364 -3.50 -5.18 11.79
N LEU A 365 -2.23 -4.84 11.66
CA LEU A 365 -1.71 -3.98 10.59
C LEU A 365 -0.62 -4.70 9.82
N ASN A 366 -0.46 -4.28 8.57
CA ASN A 366 0.67 -4.63 7.71
C ASN A 366 1.31 -3.33 7.21
N ASP A 367 2.58 -3.10 7.52
CA ASP A 367 3.34 -2.05 6.85
C ASP A 367 3.88 -2.58 5.53
N VAL A 368 3.54 -1.91 4.43
CA VAL A 368 3.97 -2.22 3.07
C VAL A 368 5.21 -1.38 2.77
N ALA A 369 6.37 -1.82 3.28
CA ALA A 369 7.54 -0.99 3.47
C ALA A 369 8.15 -0.43 2.17
N GLY A 370 8.31 -1.23 1.12
CA GLY A 370 9.01 -0.84 -0.12
C GLY A 370 8.09 -0.67 -1.34
N PHE A 371 6.79 -0.55 -1.15
CA PHE A 371 5.83 -0.52 -2.26
C PHE A 371 5.74 0.84 -2.96
N ILE A 372 6.12 1.93 -2.29
CA ILE A 372 5.98 3.30 -2.82
C ILE A 372 6.94 3.51 -3.99
N GLY A 373 8.24 3.56 -3.74
CA GLY A 373 9.23 3.73 -4.79
C GLY A 373 10.51 4.45 -4.33
N PRO A 374 11.43 4.71 -5.28
CA PRO A 374 12.75 5.27 -4.97
C PRO A 374 12.71 6.73 -4.50
N GLU A 375 11.59 7.42 -4.64
CA GLU A 375 11.38 8.76 -4.09
C GLU A 375 11.22 8.75 -2.55
N VAL A 376 10.94 7.60 -1.97
CA VAL A 376 10.81 7.43 -0.52
C VAL A 376 12.13 6.96 0.09
N PHE A 377 12.68 5.88 -0.44
CA PHE A 377 14.02 5.36 -0.15
C PHE A 377 14.48 4.40 -1.23
N LYS A 378 15.79 4.18 -1.35
CA LYS A 378 16.40 3.48 -2.49
C LYS A 378 17.09 2.18 -2.10
N THR A 379 17.74 2.11 -0.93
CA THR A 379 18.64 1.03 -0.61
C THR A 379 18.00 -0.03 0.27
N ARG A 380 18.55 -1.23 0.22
CA ARG A 380 18.15 -2.33 1.12
C ARG A 380 18.38 -2.00 2.61
N GLU A 381 19.42 -1.21 2.92
CA GLU A 381 19.69 -0.75 4.28
C GLU A 381 18.60 0.19 4.79
N GLN A 382 18.10 1.08 3.92
CA GLN A 382 16.96 1.95 4.23
C GLN A 382 15.68 1.14 4.40
N LEU A 383 15.46 0.09 3.59
CA LEU A 383 14.33 -0.84 3.75
C LEU A 383 14.37 -1.55 5.10
N VAL A 384 15.53 -2.09 5.49
CA VAL A 384 15.72 -2.70 6.82
C VAL A 384 15.43 -1.68 7.92
N ARG A 385 15.94 -0.45 7.78
CA ARG A 385 15.72 0.60 8.76
C ARG A 385 14.24 0.94 8.92
N CYS A 386 13.52 1.12 7.82
CA CYS A 386 12.08 1.35 7.78
C CYS A 386 11.33 0.24 8.55
N CYS A 387 11.52 -1.00 8.15
CA CYS A 387 10.85 -2.14 8.78
C CYS A 387 11.12 -2.27 10.29
N LEU A 388 12.35 -2.00 10.74
CA LEU A 388 12.70 -2.06 12.17
C LEU A 388 12.04 -0.93 12.97
N GLU A 389 11.96 0.29 12.42
CA GLU A 389 11.23 1.41 13.02
C GLU A 389 9.75 1.05 13.16
N ASP A 390 9.15 0.51 12.11
CA ASP A 390 7.73 0.18 12.06
C ASP A 390 7.35 -0.96 13.01
N ILE A 391 8.18 -2.01 13.11
CA ILE A 391 8.00 -3.07 14.12
C ILE A 391 7.93 -2.48 15.52
N VAL A 392 8.89 -1.63 15.88
CA VAL A 392 8.96 -1.05 17.22
C VAL A 392 7.80 -0.09 17.47
N MET A 393 7.48 0.77 16.48
CA MET A 393 6.36 1.70 16.59
C MET A 393 5.02 0.97 16.74
N GLY A 394 4.75 -0.03 15.90
CA GLY A 394 3.52 -0.83 16.00
C GLY A 394 3.40 -1.55 17.35
N LYS A 395 4.49 -2.17 17.81
CA LYS A 395 4.53 -2.84 19.12
C LYS A 395 4.28 -1.88 20.28
N LEU A 396 4.88 -0.69 20.25
CA LEU A 396 4.67 0.35 21.27
C LEU A 396 3.25 0.94 21.27
N HIS A 397 2.55 0.92 20.13
CA HIS A 397 1.14 1.25 20.09
C HIS A 397 0.22 0.14 20.66
N GLY A 398 0.78 -1.02 20.99
CA GLY A 398 0.01 -2.17 21.49
C GLY A 398 -0.67 -2.97 20.39
N LEU A 399 -0.19 -2.84 19.14
CA LEU A 399 -0.78 -3.45 17.95
C LEU A 399 -0.03 -4.72 17.52
N VAL A 400 -0.72 -5.58 16.80
CA VAL A 400 -0.13 -6.71 16.09
C VAL A 400 0.26 -6.22 14.71
N LEU A 401 1.58 -6.09 14.47
CA LEU A 401 2.14 -5.55 13.24
C LEU A 401 2.88 -6.63 12.46
N GLY A 402 2.48 -6.79 11.19
CA GLY A 402 3.19 -7.52 10.17
C GLY A 402 3.87 -6.60 9.17
N LEU A 403 4.65 -7.19 8.30
CA LEU A 403 5.39 -6.47 7.27
C LEU A 403 5.17 -7.10 5.90
N ASP A 404 5.12 -6.24 4.92
CA ASP A 404 5.44 -6.55 3.55
C ASP A 404 6.86 -6.03 3.26
N ILE A 405 7.85 -6.90 3.43
CA ILE A 405 9.27 -6.59 3.11
C ILE A 405 9.38 -6.67 1.60
N CYS A 406 9.15 -5.56 0.94
CA CYS A 406 8.94 -5.56 -0.50
C CYS A 406 9.76 -4.49 -1.22
N SER A 407 9.84 -4.63 -2.53
CA SER A 407 10.37 -3.60 -3.42
C SER A 407 9.59 -3.57 -4.73
N THR A 408 9.54 -2.40 -5.32
CA THR A 408 9.07 -2.22 -6.70
C THR A 408 10.24 -2.30 -7.67
N LEU A 409 9.99 -2.66 -8.93
CA LEU A 409 11.05 -2.89 -9.91
C LEU A 409 11.87 -1.62 -10.24
N HIS A 410 11.34 -0.43 -9.95
CA HIS A 410 12.07 0.83 -10.11
C HIS A 410 12.98 1.17 -8.92
N MET A 411 12.92 0.41 -7.82
CA MET A 411 13.90 0.48 -6.75
C MET A 411 15.13 -0.38 -7.09
N PRO A 412 16.35 0.03 -6.70
CA PRO A 412 17.57 -0.78 -6.89
C PRO A 412 17.72 -1.85 -5.81
N VAL A 413 16.64 -2.54 -5.44
CA VAL A 413 16.59 -3.65 -4.47
C VAL A 413 16.24 -4.92 -5.24
N THR A 414 17.15 -5.88 -5.25
CA THR A 414 17.03 -7.14 -6.00
C THR A 414 16.29 -8.23 -5.21
N LEU A 415 16.01 -9.37 -5.84
CA LEU A 415 15.46 -10.55 -5.17
C LEU A 415 16.39 -11.04 -4.04
N ASP A 416 17.71 -11.03 -4.26
CA ASP A 416 18.70 -11.42 -3.24
C ASP A 416 18.79 -10.40 -2.10
N ASP A 417 18.64 -9.11 -2.41
CA ASP A 417 18.57 -8.05 -1.39
C ASP A 417 17.36 -8.22 -0.48
N LEU A 418 16.22 -8.64 -1.01
CA LEU A 418 15.02 -8.91 -0.18
C LEU A 418 15.27 -10.07 0.79
N GLU A 419 15.95 -11.13 0.36
CA GLU A 419 16.32 -12.23 1.26
C GLU A 419 17.25 -11.75 2.38
N TRP A 420 18.25 -10.94 2.04
CA TRP A 420 19.12 -10.32 3.02
C TRP A 420 18.33 -9.41 3.99
N CYS A 421 17.39 -8.59 3.49
CA CYS A 421 16.52 -7.74 4.34
C CYS A 421 15.73 -8.57 5.34
N GLN A 422 15.11 -9.66 4.89
CA GLN A 422 14.36 -10.58 5.75
C GLN A 422 15.22 -11.10 6.89
N ASP A 423 16.48 -11.46 6.61
CA ASP A 423 17.41 -11.96 7.61
C ASP A 423 17.82 -10.91 8.65
N GLN A 424 17.92 -9.64 8.24
CA GLN A 424 18.21 -8.52 9.15
C GLN A 424 17.00 -8.16 10.03
N ILE A 425 15.78 -8.31 9.50
CA ILE A 425 14.54 -7.87 10.14
C ILE A 425 13.98 -8.97 11.06
N ALA A 426 14.06 -10.23 10.65
CA ALA A 426 13.47 -11.36 11.38
C ALA A 426 13.81 -11.42 12.86
N PRO A 427 15.06 -11.10 13.32
CA PRO A 427 15.38 -11.07 14.76
C PRO A 427 14.51 -10.14 15.59
N ALA A 428 13.95 -9.05 15.04
CA ALA A 428 13.02 -8.17 15.75
C ALA A 428 11.63 -8.80 15.98
N ASN A 429 11.40 -9.99 15.40
CA ASN A 429 10.20 -10.80 15.51
C ASN A 429 8.91 -10.01 15.17
N PRO A 430 8.73 -9.60 13.91
CA PRO A 430 7.42 -9.11 13.43
C PRO A 430 6.35 -10.18 13.67
N ALA A 431 5.09 -9.78 13.78
CA ALA A 431 4.01 -10.73 14.04
C ALA A 431 3.77 -11.66 12.86
N TYR A 432 3.91 -11.15 11.65
CA TYR A 432 3.76 -11.90 10.40
C TYR A 432 4.46 -11.19 9.24
N LEU A 433 4.60 -11.92 8.13
CA LEU A 433 5.03 -11.36 6.85
C LEU A 433 3.99 -11.65 5.77
N MET A 434 4.03 -10.89 4.69
CA MET A 434 3.36 -11.21 3.43
C MET A 434 3.79 -12.58 2.93
N ALA A 435 2.95 -13.25 2.16
CA ALA A 435 3.27 -14.55 1.58
C ALA A 435 2.66 -14.73 0.19
N LEU A 436 3.53 -14.87 -0.81
CA LEU A 436 3.19 -15.16 -2.20
C LEU A 436 3.75 -16.53 -2.62
N PRO A 437 3.26 -17.13 -3.71
CA PRO A 437 3.82 -18.37 -4.23
C PRO A 437 5.31 -18.29 -4.58
N THR A 438 5.79 -17.15 -5.13
CA THR A 438 7.12 -17.05 -5.76
C THR A 438 7.87 -15.74 -5.51
N ARG A 439 7.56 -14.97 -4.52
CA ARG A 439 8.08 -13.60 -4.28
C ARG A 439 7.59 -12.53 -5.27
N ASN A 440 7.03 -12.90 -6.41
CA ASN A 440 6.54 -11.95 -7.42
C ASN A 440 5.01 -11.91 -7.43
N ASP A 441 4.44 -10.70 -7.29
CA ASP A 441 2.99 -10.53 -7.36
C ASP A 441 2.53 -10.49 -8.83
N PRO A 442 1.63 -11.41 -9.24
CA PRO A 442 1.23 -11.54 -10.65
C PRO A 442 0.32 -10.40 -11.14
N MET A 443 -0.19 -9.57 -10.24
CA MET A 443 -1.13 -8.48 -10.55
C MET A 443 -0.52 -7.11 -10.26
N LEU A 444 0.07 -6.91 -9.07
CA LEU A 444 0.56 -5.61 -8.61
C LEU A 444 2.01 -5.33 -9.03
N SER A 445 2.69 -6.31 -9.62
CA SER A 445 4.03 -6.16 -10.20
C SER A 445 5.04 -5.58 -9.19
N TYR A 446 5.20 -6.26 -8.06
CA TYR A 446 6.19 -5.95 -7.04
C TYR A 446 6.73 -7.23 -6.43
N LEU A 447 7.86 -7.12 -5.77
CA LEU A 447 8.56 -8.24 -5.14
C LEU A 447 8.37 -8.19 -3.64
N THR A 448 8.11 -9.35 -3.01
CA THR A 448 7.98 -9.48 -1.56
C THR A 448 8.39 -10.88 -1.08
N THR A 449 7.97 -11.29 0.12
CA THR A 449 8.26 -12.61 0.69
C THR A 449 7.45 -13.72 0.02
N GLY A 450 8.13 -14.81 -0.34
CA GLY A 450 7.51 -16.04 -0.86
C GLY A 450 7.19 -17.06 0.23
N PHE A 451 6.42 -18.10 -0.11
CA PHE A 451 6.16 -19.21 0.82
C PHE A 451 7.46 -19.87 1.30
N GLN A 452 8.44 -19.97 0.42
CA GLN A 452 9.77 -20.52 0.72
C GLN A 452 10.52 -19.68 1.75
N ASP A 453 10.39 -18.34 1.72
CA ASP A 453 11.00 -17.47 2.72
C ASP A 453 10.48 -17.75 4.13
N HIS A 454 9.17 -18.01 4.27
CA HIS A 454 8.59 -18.42 5.55
C HIS A 454 9.19 -19.74 6.06
N VAL A 455 9.37 -20.71 5.17
CA VAL A 455 10.01 -21.99 5.51
C VAL A 455 11.45 -21.75 5.93
N ARG A 456 12.22 -20.94 5.17
CA ARG A 456 13.61 -20.59 5.45
C ARG A 456 13.77 -19.88 6.82
N LEU A 457 12.95 -18.88 7.08
CA LEU A 457 13.00 -18.13 8.33
C LEU A 457 12.62 -18.99 9.53
N ARG A 458 11.66 -19.92 9.39
CA ARG A 458 11.34 -20.89 10.43
C ARG A 458 12.52 -21.80 10.75
N GLU A 459 13.17 -22.36 9.75
CA GLU A 459 14.34 -23.21 9.94
C GLU A 459 15.54 -22.42 10.53
N LYS A 460 15.77 -21.20 10.04
CA LYS A 460 16.92 -20.38 10.45
C LYS A 460 16.80 -19.81 11.86
N PHE A 461 15.61 -19.32 12.24
CA PHE A 461 15.40 -18.61 13.51
C PHE A 461 14.56 -19.38 14.53
N GLY A 462 14.08 -20.58 14.19
CA GLY A 462 13.27 -21.40 15.06
C GLY A 462 11.84 -20.87 15.28
N PHE A 463 11.31 -20.10 14.34
CA PHE A 463 9.96 -19.56 14.45
C PHE A 463 8.88 -20.64 14.30
N LYS A 464 7.78 -20.43 15.01
CA LYS A 464 6.59 -21.29 15.00
C LYS A 464 5.45 -20.62 14.21
N VAL A 465 4.58 -21.46 13.66
CA VAL A 465 3.29 -21.05 13.09
C VAL A 465 2.22 -21.10 14.18
N ASN A 466 1.13 -20.33 14.04
CA ASN A 466 0.01 -20.39 14.97
C ASN A 466 -0.45 -21.84 15.20
N ASP A 467 -0.56 -22.23 16.45
CA ASP A 467 -0.76 -23.63 16.87
C ASP A 467 -1.98 -24.29 16.22
N ALA A 468 -3.08 -23.56 16.02
CA ALA A 468 -4.28 -24.08 15.38
C ALA A 468 -4.03 -24.46 13.90
N MET A 469 -3.30 -23.60 13.18
CA MET A 469 -2.95 -23.87 11.78
C MET A 469 -1.87 -24.94 11.66
N TRP A 470 -0.94 -25.03 12.62
CA TRP A 470 0.03 -26.10 12.65
C TRP A 470 -0.62 -27.47 12.73
N LYS A 471 -1.65 -27.61 13.60
CA LYS A 471 -2.47 -28.81 13.68
C LYS A 471 -3.27 -29.09 12.39
N PHE A 472 -3.73 -28.05 11.72
CA PHE A 472 -4.39 -28.20 10.43
C PHE A 472 -3.41 -28.72 9.36
N PHE A 473 -2.17 -28.21 9.29
CA PHE A 473 -1.17 -28.68 8.35
C PHE A 473 -0.75 -30.15 8.61
N GLN A 474 -0.74 -30.59 9.88
CA GLN A 474 -0.59 -32.00 10.24
C GLN A 474 -1.79 -32.83 9.74
N LYS A 475 -3.01 -32.34 9.94
CA LYS A 475 -4.24 -33.02 9.51
C LYS A 475 -4.31 -33.22 8.00
N ILE A 476 -3.85 -32.27 7.21
CA ILE A 476 -3.77 -32.42 5.73
C ILE A 476 -2.48 -33.12 5.29
N GLU A 477 -1.66 -33.59 6.21
CA GLU A 477 -0.49 -34.42 5.99
C GLU A 477 0.65 -33.77 5.18
N VAL A 478 0.76 -32.43 5.18
CA VAL A 478 1.93 -31.75 4.59
C VAL A 478 3.13 -31.75 5.55
N ILE A 479 2.86 -31.80 6.86
CA ILE A 479 3.86 -32.04 7.89
C ILE A 479 3.42 -33.20 8.79
N ASP A 480 4.38 -33.88 9.43
CA ASP A 480 4.12 -34.99 10.35
C ASP A 480 3.79 -34.50 11.78
N ALA A 481 3.55 -35.43 12.69
CA ALA A 481 3.26 -35.13 14.09
C ALA A 481 4.38 -34.37 14.82
N LYS A 482 5.61 -34.45 14.31
CA LYS A 482 6.80 -33.72 14.84
C LYS A 482 7.01 -32.40 14.12
N GLY A 483 6.14 -32.04 13.15
CA GLY A 483 6.26 -30.83 12.36
C GLY A 483 7.30 -30.90 11.23
N LYS A 484 7.75 -32.10 10.88
CA LYS A 484 8.70 -32.29 9.77
C LYS A 484 7.94 -32.44 8.46
N PRO A 485 8.49 -31.94 7.34
CA PRO A 485 7.93 -32.12 6.01
C PRO A 485 7.67 -33.61 5.70
N THR A 486 6.49 -33.91 5.15
CA THR A 486 6.16 -35.23 4.61
C THR A 486 6.48 -35.27 3.12
N LYS A 487 6.19 -36.41 2.46
CA LYS A 487 6.25 -36.51 0.99
C LYS A 487 5.28 -35.61 0.25
N HIS A 488 4.32 -35.00 0.95
CA HIS A 488 3.30 -34.10 0.40
C HIS A 488 3.64 -32.61 0.63
N PHE A 489 4.76 -32.32 1.28
CA PHE A 489 5.24 -30.97 1.46
C PHE A 489 5.63 -30.36 0.10
N GLY A 490 5.13 -29.15 -0.18
CA GLY A 490 5.32 -28.49 -1.46
C GLY A 490 4.50 -29.07 -2.62
N ASP A 491 3.48 -29.92 -2.32
CA ASP A 491 2.60 -30.51 -3.32
C ASP A 491 1.18 -29.88 -3.28
N PRO A 492 0.92 -28.81 -4.04
CA PRO A 492 -0.41 -28.19 -4.06
C PRO A 492 -1.50 -29.10 -4.67
N ALA A 493 -1.16 -30.07 -5.51
CA ALA A 493 -2.14 -31.03 -6.05
C ALA A 493 -2.64 -32.00 -4.94
N TRP A 494 -1.78 -32.34 -3.97
CA TRP A 494 -2.19 -33.05 -2.77
C TRP A 494 -3.16 -32.22 -1.91
N VAL A 495 -2.86 -30.96 -1.68
CA VAL A 495 -3.76 -30.08 -0.90
C VAL A 495 -5.07 -29.85 -1.65
N TYR A 496 -5.05 -29.75 -2.99
CA TYR A 496 -6.25 -29.74 -3.82
C TYR A 496 -7.09 -30.99 -3.62
N TYR A 497 -6.47 -32.18 -3.62
CA TYR A 497 -7.17 -33.43 -3.31
C TYR A 497 -7.85 -33.39 -1.93
N LYS A 498 -7.13 -32.94 -0.89
CA LYS A 498 -7.70 -32.78 0.46
C LYS A 498 -8.86 -31.75 0.49
N PHE A 499 -8.76 -30.68 -0.28
CA PHE A 499 -9.81 -29.68 -0.41
C PHE A 499 -11.07 -30.27 -1.07
N ARG A 500 -10.92 -31.03 -2.15
CA ARG A 500 -12.03 -31.70 -2.84
C ARG A 500 -12.70 -32.75 -1.94
N GLN A 501 -11.89 -33.50 -1.19
CA GLN A 501 -12.43 -34.43 -0.19
C GLN A 501 -13.22 -33.71 0.91
N ALA A 502 -12.71 -32.60 1.41
CA ALA A 502 -13.39 -31.79 2.42
C ALA A 502 -14.73 -31.23 1.93
N LYS A 503 -14.87 -31.01 0.62
CA LYS A 503 -16.13 -30.65 -0.06
C LYS A 503 -17.06 -31.83 -0.34
N GLY A 504 -16.67 -33.05 0.02
CA GLY A 504 -17.46 -34.24 -0.18
C GLY A 504 -17.30 -34.90 -1.56
N ASP A 505 -16.27 -34.58 -2.32
CA ASP A 505 -15.94 -35.25 -3.58
C ASP A 505 -15.51 -36.68 -3.31
N LYS A 506 -16.21 -37.66 -3.89
CA LYS A 506 -16.03 -39.12 -3.66
C LYS A 506 -15.22 -39.80 -4.75
N ARG A 507 -14.75 -39.06 -5.75
CA ARG A 507 -13.89 -39.63 -6.82
C ARG A 507 -12.59 -40.20 -6.24
N SER A 508 -11.92 -41.02 -6.99
CA SER A 508 -10.65 -41.63 -6.58
C SER A 508 -9.56 -40.56 -6.39
N PHE A 509 -8.56 -40.89 -5.56
CA PHE A 509 -7.35 -40.09 -5.43
C PHE A 509 -6.73 -39.76 -6.78
N LYS A 510 -6.58 -40.76 -7.65
CA LYS A 510 -5.94 -40.59 -8.96
C LYS A 510 -6.65 -39.56 -9.83
N GLU A 511 -7.99 -39.58 -9.86
CA GLU A 511 -8.78 -38.65 -10.66
C GLU A 511 -8.67 -37.18 -10.12
N ILE A 512 -8.86 -37.00 -8.81
CA ILE A 512 -8.84 -35.67 -8.20
C ILE A 512 -7.42 -35.09 -8.23
N TYR A 513 -6.40 -35.89 -7.99
CA TYR A 513 -5.00 -35.46 -8.03
C TYR A 513 -4.58 -35.04 -9.45
N ALA A 514 -4.96 -35.80 -10.48
CA ALA A 514 -4.71 -35.43 -11.87
C ALA A 514 -5.47 -34.15 -12.27
N GLU A 515 -6.69 -33.93 -11.78
CA GLU A 515 -7.42 -32.69 -11.94
C GLU A 515 -6.65 -31.53 -11.29
N GLY A 516 -6.13 -31.70 -10.07
CA GLY A 516 -5.31 -30.70 -9.38
C GLY A 516 -4.04 -30.34 -10.16
N GLN A 517 -3.34 -31.34 -10.70
CA GLN A 517 -2.16 -31.09 -11.56
C GLN A 517 -2.53 -30.29 -12.82
N LYS A 518 -3.65 -30.64 -13.46
CA LYS A 518 -4.15 -29.88 -14.62
C LYS A 518 -4.52 -28.44 -14.25
N SER A 519 -5.19 -28.24 -13.12
CA SER A 519 -5.55 -26.91 -12.62
C SER A 519 -4.31 -26.07 -12.35
N ILE A 520 -3.26 -26.61 -11.74
CA ILE A 520 -1.97 -25.94 -11.55
C ILE A 520 -1.35 -25.52 -12.89
N ALA A 521 -1.37 -26.41 -13.89
CA ALA A 521 -0.88 -26.09 -15.22
C ALA A 521 -1.68 -24.97 -15.89
N ASN A 522 -3.02 -24.97 -15.73
CA ASN A 522 -3.89 -23.91 -16.22
C ASN A 522 -3.57 -22.56 -15.58
N VAL A 523 -3.38 -22.51 -14.25
CA VAL A 523 -3.04 -21.29 -13.51
C VAL A 523 -1.69 -20.74 -13.99
N ARG A 524 -0.67 -21.60 -14.08
CA ARG A 524 0.63 -21.22 -14.66
C ARG A 524 0.52 -20.74 -16.11
N GLY A 525 -0.36 -21.38 -16.90
CA GLY A 525 -0.64 -20.99 -18.30
C GLY A 525 -1.30 -19.61 -18.43
N ARG A 526 -1.97 -19.13 -17.38
CA ARG A 526 -2.51 -17.76 -17.29
C ARG A 526 -1.52 -16.74 -16.72
N GLY A 527 -0.24 -17.13 -16.52
CA GLY A 527 0.81 -16.24 -16.02
C GLY A 527 0.81 -16.03 -14.50
N VAL A 528 0.08 -16.84 -13.75
CA VAL A 528 0.15 -16.85 -12.28
C VAL A 528 1.11 -17.94 -11.85
N ASP A 529 2.31 -17.56 -11.45
CA ASP A 529 3.34 -18.50 -11.05
C ASP A 529 3.03 -19.15 -9.71
N MET A 530 3.21 -20.48 -9.64
CA MET A 530 3.01 -21.28 -8.44
C MET A 530 4.27 -22.06 -8.11
N ALA A 531 4.61 -22.14 -6.84
CA ALA A 531 5.66 -23.03 -6.36
C ALA A 531 5.17 -24.48 -6.30
N VAL A 532 5.89 -25.42 -6.92
CA VAL A 532 5.57 -26.85 -6.86
C VAL A 532 6.85 -27.62 -6.56
N GLY A 533 6.85 -28.35 -5.45
CA GLY A 533 8.07 -29.00 -4.97
C GLY A 533 9.07 -28.01 -4.38
N TYR A 534 10.33 -28.37 -4.38
CA TYR A 534 11.42 -27.54 -3.87
C TYR A 534 12.75 -27.99 -4.50
N GLY A 535 13.78 -27.15 -4.36
CA GLY A 535 15.12 -27.43 -4.88
C GLY A 535 15.94 -28.32 -3.95
N LYS A 536 17.20 -27.94 -3.69
CA LYS A 536 18.12 -28.69 -2.82
C LYS A 536 17.66 -28.69 -1.36
N ASN A 537 17.17 -27.55 -0.88
CA ASN A 537 16.59 -27.38 0.44
C ASN A 537 15.07 -27.23 0.33
N ILE A 538 14.35 -27.54 1.41
CA ILE A 538 12.88 -27.45 1.44
C ILE A 538 12.33 -26.01 1.30
N TRP A 539 13.20 -25.03 1.36
CA TRP A 539 12.90 -23.60 1.16
C TRP A 539 13.44 -23.05 -0.16
N ASP A 540 14.04 -23.84 -1.01
CA ASP A 540 14.44 -23.40 -2.34
C ASP A 540 13.24 -23.51 -3.29
N LEU A 541 13.06 -22.53 -4.19
CA LEU A 541 12.18 -22.73 -5.34
C LEU A 541 12.73 -23.86 -6.24
N GLU A 542 11.84 -24.59 -6.88
CA GLU A 542 12.27 -25.53 -7.92
C GLU A 542 13.05 -24.80 -9.03
N PRO A 543 14.08 -25.38 -9.64
CA PRO A 543 14.97 -24.66 -10.56
C PRO A 543 14.26 -23.99 -11.75
N VAL A 544 13.21 -24.61 -12.29
CA VAL A 544 12.45 -24.05 -13.42
C VAL A 544 11.69 -22.80 -13.00
N THR A 545 10.97 -22.85 -11.88
CA THR A 545 10.23 -21.69 -11.34
C THR A 545 11.21 -20.59 -10.92
N ASN A 546 12.31 -20.92 -10.26
CA ASN A 546 13.33 -19.95 -9.87
C ASN A 546 13.90 -19.21 -11.09
N LYS A 547 14.27 -19.93 -12.15
CA LYS A 547 14.73 -19.32 -13.38
C LYS A 547 13.68 -18.37 -13.97
N ARG A 548 12.43 -18.79 -14.05
CA ARG A 548 11.33 -17.98 -14.58
C ARG A 548 11.17 -16.67 -13.81
N ILE A 549 11.23 -16.69 -12.49
CA ILE A 549 11.09 -15.47 -11.68
C ILE A 549 12.25 -14.49 -11.95
N HIS A 550 13.47 -15.00 -12.15
CA HIS A 550 14.59 -14.13 -12.55
C HIS A 550 14.41 -13.60 -13.97
N ASP A 551 13.94 -14.40 -14.93
CA ASP A 551 13.65 -13.94 -16.28
C ASP A 551 12.58 -12.82 -16.27
N LEU A 552 11.53 -12.94 -15.45
CA LEU A 552 10.51 -11.89 -15.27
C LEU A 552 11.09 -10.61 -14.65
N TYR A 553 11.97 -10.78 -13.66
CA TYR A 553 12.66 -9.64 -13.05
C TYR A 553 13.53 -8.89 -14.07
N ASP A 554 14.31 -9.61 -14.88
CA ASP A 554 15.18 -9.02 -15.91
C ASP A 554 14.35 -8.31 -16.99
N ASP A 555 13.26 -8.93 -17.46
CA ASP A 555 12.33 -8.30 -18.41
C ASP A 555 11.70 -7.03 -17.85
N ALA A 556 11.31 -7.04 -16.58
CA ALA A 556 10.75 -5.87 -15.90
C ALA A 556 11.75 -4.71 -15.80
N LYS A 557 13.05 -5.01 -15.57
CA LYS A 557 14.11 -3.98 -15.58
C LYS A 557 14.27 -3.37 -16.94
N VAL A 558 14.22 -4.14 -18.04
CA VAL A 558 14.25 -3.62 -19.42
C VAL A 558 13.00 -2.76 -19.68
N SER A 559 11.82 -3.24 -19.30
CA SER A 559 10.54 -2.56 -19.52
C SER A 559 10.45 -1.22 -18.79
N LEU A 560 11.03 -1.12 -17.59
CA LEU A 560 11.07 0.11 -16.81
C LEU A 560 11.78 1.27 -17.55
N TRP A 561 12.85 0.95 -18.31
CA TRP A 561 13.65 1.95 -19.02
C TRP A 561 13.16 2.22 -20.45
N ALA A 562 12.15 1.47 -20.92
CA ALA A 562 11.57 1.69 -22.24
C ALA A 562 10.75 2.98 -22.27
N GLU A 563 10.84 3.70 -23.41
CA GLU A 563 10.04 4.88 -23.72
C GLU A 563 9.32 4.64 -25.05
N PHE A 564 8.27 5.43 -25.34
CA PHE A 564 7.61 5.39 -26.65
C PHE A 564 8.58 5.77 -27.74
N THR A 565 8.72 4.91 -28.77
CA THR A 565 9.53 5.23 -29.93
C THR A 565 8.80 6.21 -30.86
N PRO A 566 9.54 7.02 -31.66
CA PRO A 566 8.92 7.91 -32.65
C PRO A 566 8.03 7.14 -33.66
N GLU A 567 8.45 5.93 -34.04
CA GLU A 567 7.70 5.07 -34.96
C GLU A 567 6.37 4.66 -34.35
N PHE A 568 6.37 4.27 -33.07
CA PHE A 568 5.14 3.92 -32.35
C PHE A 568 4.21 5.13 -32.23
N ILE A 569 4.72 6.30 -31.82
CA ILE A 569 3.90 7.52 -31.72
C ILE A 569 3.24 7.86 -33.06
N ASN A 570 4.01 7.75 -34.17
CA ASN A 570 3.52 7.99 -35.52
C ASN A 570 2.48 6.96 -35.99
N SER A 571 2.48 5.75 -35.41
CA SER A 571 1.50 4.71 -35.72
C SER A 571 0.12 4.97 -35.07
N ILE A 572 0.07 5.82 -34.02
CA ILE A 572 -1.17 6.16 -33.33
C ILE A 572 -2.00 7.12 -34.20
N PRO A 573 -3.25 6.81 -34.54
CA PRO A 573 -4.10 7.66 -35.40
C PRO A 573 -4.25 9.07 -34.84
N ASN A 574 -3.93 10.09 -35.65
CA ASN A 574 -4.06 11.50 -35.31
C ASN A 574 -3.39 11.88 -33.96
N ALA A 575 -2.23 11.32 -33.68
CA ALA A 575 -1.48 11.58 -32.45
C ALA A 575 -1.14 13.08 -32.29
N VAL A 576 -1.31 13.60 -31.10
CA VAL A 576 -0.84 14.91 -30.66
C VAL A 576 0.20 14.66 -29.56
N SER A 577 1.49 14.67 -29.92
CA SER A 577 2.58 14.40 -29.00
C SER A 577 2.89 15.61 -28.11
N ILE A 578 2.96 15.39 -26.81
CA ILE A 578 3.31 16.38 -25.79
C ILE A 578 4.22 15.73 -24.74
N LYS A 579 4.82 16.52 -23.87
CA LYS A 579 5.70 16.04 -22.80
C LYS A 579 5.23 16.54 -21.42
N SER A 580 5.49 15.73 -20.40
CA SER A 580 5.43 16.17 -19.01
C SER A 580 6.58 17.15 -18.68
N GLN A 581 6.76 17.51 -17.41
CA GLN A 581 7.92 18.27 -16.94
C GLN A 581 9.16 17.39 -16.74
N SER A 582 9.04 16.07 -16.77
CA SER A 582 10.19 15.17 -16.72
C SER A 582 11.11 15.42 -17.91
N HIS A 583 12.39 15.67 -17.65
CA HIS A 583 13.35 15.96 -18.72
C HIS A 583 13.88 14.68 -19.41
N ASP A 584 13.98 13.57 -18.66
CA ASP A 584 14.38 12.24 -19.16
C ASP A 584 13.74 11.13 -18.32
N ARG A 585 14.02 9.87 -18.67
CA ARG A 585 13.47 8.70 -17.99
C ARG A 585 13.95 8.54 -16.56
N GLU A 586 15.19 8.88 -16.27
CA GLU A 586 15.74 8.83 -14.91
C GLU A 586 15.02 9.82 -13.98
N ASN A 587 14.86 11.06 -14.43
CA ASN A 587 14.11 12.09 -13.70
C ASN A 587 12.64 11.67 -13.51
N TYR A 588 12.01 11.07 -14.52
CA TYR A 588 10.65 10.54 -14.44
C TYR A 588 10.50 9.48 -13.34
N ILE A 589 11.50 8.60 -13.19
CA ILE A 589 11.48 7.53 -12.18
C ILE A 589 11.76 8.09 -10.78
N ALA A 590 12.79 8.94 -10.66
CA ALA A 590 13.27 9.42 -9.36
C ALA A 590 12.44 10.58 -8.76
N ALA A 591 11.76 11.35 -9.60
CA ALA A 591 10.96 12.51 -9.20
C ALA A 591 9.53 12.44 -9.80
N PRO A 592 8.63 11.62 -9.22
CA PRO A 592 7.30 11.37 -9.77
C PRO A 592 6.48 12.61 -10.09
N SER A 593 6.58 13.65 -9.27
CA SER A 593 5.87 14.93 -9.45
C SER A 593 6.15 15.59 -10.81
N THR A 594 7.35 15.38 -11.37
CA THR A 594 7.69 15.92 -12.70
C THR A 594 6.89 15.26 -13.83
N GLY A 595 6.54 13.99 -13.66
CA GLY A 595 5.68 13.24 -14.58
C GLY A 595 4.18 13.54 -14.43
N GLU A 596 3.77 14.14 -13.32
CA GLU A 596 2.38 14.51 -13.05
C GLU A 596 1.99 15.84 -13.70
N GLU A 597 2.96 16.72 -13.92
CA GLU A 597 2.75 18.05 -14.47
C GLU A 597 3.09 18.11 -15.97
N LEU A 598 2.35 18.92 -16.72
CA LEU A 598 2.59 19.16 -18.14
C LEU A 598 3.63 20.25 -18.37
N SER A 599 4.49 20.07 -19.35
CA SER A 599 5.42 21.14 -19.79
C SER A 599 4.64 22.37 -20.32
N LYS A 600 5.25 23.54 -20.27
CA LYS A 600 4.64 24.77 -20.82
C LYS A 600 4.27 24.63 -22.30
N ALA A 601 5.10 23.93 -23.09
CA ALA A 601 4.84 23.65 -24.50
C ALA A 601 3.61 22.72 -24.68
N ALA A 602 3.47 21.72 -23.81
CA ALA A 602 2.33 20.82 -23.78
C ALA A 602 1.02 21.59 -23.50
N VAL A 603 1.03 22.45 -22.49
CA VAL A 603 -0.14 23.30 -22.16
C VAL A 603 -0.53 24.17 -23.34
N ALA A 604 0.43 24.85 -24.00
CA ALA A 604 0.16 25.67 -25.18
C ALA A 604 -0.41 24.86 -26.36
N THR A 605 0.07 23.64 -26.55
CA THR A 605 -0.44 22.72 -27.59
C THR A 605 -1.90 22.33 -27.32
N LEU A 606 -2.21 21.95 -26.08
CA LEU A 606 -3.58 21.59 -25.68
C LEU A 606 -4.54 22.78 -25.73
N GLN A 607 -4.10 23.98 -25.38
CA GLN A 607 -4.88 25.21 -25.53
C GLN A 607 -5.22 25.50 -27.00
N LYS A 608 -4.26 25.32 -27.92
CA LYS A 608 -4.51 25.43 -29.36
C LYS A 608 -5.52 24.39 -29.81
N LEU A 609 -5.38 23.13 -29.37
CA LEU A 609 -6.32 22.07 -29.70
C LEU A 609 -7.74 22.40 -29.21
N SER A 610 -7.91 22.81 -27.97
CA SER A 610 -9.24 23.15 -27.41
C SER A 610 -9.89 24.33 -28.16
N ALA A 611 -9.10 25.30 -28.62
CA ALA A 611 -9.58 26.42 -29.40
C ALA A 611 -10.15 25.99 -30.77
N THR A 612 -9.66 24.90 -31.38
CA THR A 612 -10.18 24.38 -32.65
C THR A 612 -11.60 23.84 -32.53
N TRP A 613 -12.09 23.54 -31.34
CA TRP A 613 -13.41 22.97 -31.14
C TRP A 613 -14.55 23.99 -31.25
N GLY A 614 -14.28 25.29 -31.26
CA GLY A 614 -15.28 26.35 -31.48
C GLY A 614 -16.49 26.23 -30.56
N GLY A 615 -16.30 25.80 -29.31
CA GLY A 615 -17.37 25.58 -28.33
C GLY A 615 -18.06 24.21 -28.42
N LYS A 616 -17.66 23.33 -29.38
CA LYS A 616 -18.20 21.98 -29.57
C LYS A 616 -17.15 20.92 -29.12
N ALA A 617 -16.70 21.03 -27.89
CA ALA A 617 -15.76 20.08 -27.34
C ALA A 617 -16.32 18.65 -27.33
N PRO A 618 -15.52 17.63 -27.70
CA PRO A 618 -15.93 16.23 -27.65
C PRO A 618 -16.29 15.81 -26.21
N ASP A 619 -17.16 14.81 -26.06
CA ASP A 619 -17.56 14.31 -24.74
C ASP A 619 -16.43 13.52 -24.07
N VAL A 620 -15.59 12.85 -24.89
CA VAL A 620 -14.50 11.98 -24.45
C VAL A 620 -13.22 12.33 -25.18
N GLN A 621 -12.12 12.49 -24.43
CA GLN A 621 -10.76 12.65 -24.95
C GLN A 621 -9.88 11.50 -24.46
N VAL A 622 -9.15 10.87 -25.37
CA VAL A 622 -8.12 9.87 -25.03
C VAL A 622 -6.79 10.55 -24.78
N VAL A 623 -6.15 10.18 -23.68
CA VAL A 623 -4.76 10.51 -23.34
C VAL A 623 -4.01 9.19 -23.21
N ILE A 624 -2.79 9.10 -23.76
CA ILE A 624 -1.96 7.89 -23.75
C ILE A 624 -0.60 8.27 -23.19
N SER A 625 -0.16 7.64 -22.12
CA SER A 625 1.15 7.88 -21.50
C SER A 625 1.95 6.58 -21.40
N ASP A 626 3.25 6.68 -21.53
CA ASP A 626 4.19 5.57 -21.39
C ASP A 626 4.16 4.94 -19.98
N GLY A 627 3.88 5.73 -18.96
CA GLY A 627 3.84 5.22 -17.58
C GLY A 627 5.17 4.60 -17.15
N LEU A 628 5.13 3.62 -16.28
CA LEU A 628 6.31 2.85 -15.84
C LEU A 628 6.67 1.71 -16.81
N ASN A 629 5.80 1.41 -17.78
CA ASN A 629 6.01 0.34 -18.77
C ASN A 629 5.48 0.75 -20.15
N ALA A 630 6.29 1.45 -20.93
CA ALA A 630 5.91 1.83 -22.29
C ALA A 630 5.61 0.60 -23.18
N ARG A 631 6.30 -0.54 -22.96
CA ARG A 631 6.11 -1.80 -23.70
C ARG A 631 4.69 -2.32 -23.55
N ALA A 632 4.07 -2.16 -22.38
CA ALA A 632 2.68 -2.57 -22.15
C ALA A 632 1.67 -1.93 -23.12
N ILE A 633 2.01 -0.77 -23.68
CA ILE A 633 1.17 -0.08 -24.66
C ILE A 633 1.67 -0.33 -26.09
N MET A 634 3.00 -0.49 -26.26
CA MET A 634 3.63 -0.72 -27.56
C MET A 634 3.48 -2.16 -28.07
N ASP A 635 3.28 -3.13 -27.18
CA ASP A 635 3.16 -4.54 -27.55
C ASP A 635 2.00 -4.77 -28.52
N ASP A 636 2.20 -5.67 -29.48
CA ASP A 636 1.23 -5.99 -30.50
C ASP A 636 -0.11 -6.49 -29.87
N GLY A 637 -1.22 -6.02 -30.39
CA GLY A 637 -2.53 -6.44 -29.90
C GLY A 637 -3.04 -5.67 -28.68
N HIS A 638 -2.29 -4.73 -28.11
CA HIS A 638 -2.69 -3.98 -26.92
C HIS A 638 -3.47 -2.70 -27.25
N LEU A 639 -2.79 -1.62 -27.66
CA LEU A 639 -3.42 -0.30 -27.81
C LEU A 639 -4.52 -0.25 -28.89
N MET A 640 -4.23 -0.75 -30.09
CA MET A 640 -5.13 -0.58 -31.24
C MET A 640 -6.47 -1.32 -31.09
N PRO A 641 -6.54 -2.55 -30.55
CA PRO A 641 -7.81 -3.19 -30.24
C PRO A 641 -8.65 -2.40 -29.23
N TYR A 642 -8.00 -1.82 -28.20
CA TYR A 642 -8.68 -0.96 -27.22
C TYR A 642 -9.27 0.29 -27.89
N LEU A 643 -8.46 1.06 -28.63
CA LEU A 643 -8.91 2.30 -29.30
C LEU A 643 -10.03 2.05 -30.30
N ASN A 644 -9.93 0.99 -31.10
CA ASN A 644 -10.95 0.64 -32.11
C ASN A 644 -12.30 0.29 -31.47
N GLU A 645 -12.27 -0.51 -30.40
CA GLU A 645 -13.50 -0.88 -29.71
C GLU A 645 -14.06 0.30 -28.89
N LEU A 646 -13.21 1.12 -28.26
CA LEU A 646 -13.63 2.34 -27.58
C LEU A 646 -14.40 3.28 -28.51
N LYS A 647 -13.87 3.52 -29.73
CA LYS A 647 -14.51 4.34 -30.75
C LYS A 647 -15.87 3.79 -31.13
N LYS A 648 -15.99 2.50 -31.34
CA LYS A 648 -17.23 1.80 -31.66
C LYS A 648 -18.26 1.94 -30.54
N GLN A 649 -17.85 1.73 -29.29
CA GLN A 649 -18.76 1.77 -28.14
C GLN A 649 -19.16 3.20 -27.78
N CYS A 650 -18.29 4.22 -27.88
CA CYS A 650 -18.65 5.62 -27.71
C CYS A 650 -19.72 6.02 -28.74
N LYS A 651 -19.52 5.65 -30.03
CA LYS A 651 -20.54 5.91 -31.07
C LYS A 651 -21.90 5.26 -30.76
N LYS A 652 -21.87 4.00 -30.25
CA LYS A 652 -23.10 3.28 -29.88
C LYS A 652 -23.81 3.95 -28.69
N ALA A 653 -23.04 4.50 -27.74
CA ALA A 653 -23.56 5.21 -26.57
C ALA A 653 -23.97 6.67 -26.87
N GLY A 654 -23.80 7.16 -28.09
CA GLY A 654 -24.08 8.54 -28.44
C GLY A 654 -23.10 9.58 -27.88
N MET A 655 -21.94 9.14 -27.45
CA MET A 655 -20.85 10.01 -26.95
C MET A 655 -19.90 10.38 -28.08
N SER A 656 -19.61 11.66 -28.22
CA SER A 656 -18.63 12.15 -29.20
C SER A 656 -17.22 11.92 -28.65
N LEU A 657 -16.42 11.10 -29.35
CA LEU A 657 -15.02 10.86 -29.08
C LEU A 657 -14.17 11.82 -29.92
N SER A 658 -13.16 12.44 -29.30
CA SER A 658 -12.16 13.24 -30.03
C SER A 658 -11.49 12.42 -31.14
N ASP A 659 -11.29 13.06 -32.30
CA ASP A 659 -10.51 12.46 -33.39
C ASP A 659 -9.01 12.48 -33.15
N LYS A 660 -8.53 13.23 -32.16
CA LYS A 660 -7.14 13.35 -31.74
C LYS A 660 -6.84 12.48 -30.54
N ASN A 661 -5.75 11.75 -30.59
CA ASN A 661 -5.19 11.01 -29.45
C ASN A 661 -4.01 11.82 -28.88
N ILE A 662 -4.08 12.21 -27.61
CA ILE A 662 -3.00 12.93 -26.94
C ILE A 662 -2.00 11.91 -26.44
N VAL A 663 -0.74 12.04 -26.84
CA VAL A 663 0.34 11.14 -26.40
C VAL A 663 1.29 11.94 -25.51
N VAL A 664 1.43 11.53 -24.23
CA VAL A 664 2.26 12.21 -23.25
C VAL A 664 3.48 11.37 -22.96
N THR A 665 4.64 11.80 -23.39
CA THR A 665 5.91 11.16 -23.02
C THR A 665 6.30 11.57 -21.60
N GLY A 666 6.70 10.59 -20.76
CA GLY A 666 7.01 10.80 -19.36
C GLY A 666 5.76 11.17 -18.52
N GLY A 667 4.57 10.75 -18.94
CA GLY A 667 3.32 11.07 -18.25
C GLY A 667 2.99 10.08 -17.13
N ARG A 668 2.65 10.60 -15.94
CA ARG A 668 1.99 9.84 -14.86
C ARG A 668 0.48 10.09 -14.86
N VAL A 669 -0.25 9.41 -13.99
CA VAL A 669 -1.73 9.46 -13.98
C VAL A 669 -2.27 10.89 -13.93
N ARG A 670 -1.73 11.75 -13.07
CA ARG A 670 -2.19 13.15 -12.94
C ARG A 670 -1.93 14.01 -14.18
N ALA A 671 -0.98 13.66 -15.05
CA ALA A 671 -0.82 14.34 -16.34
C ALA A 671 -2.08 14.27 -17.20
N GLY A 672 -2.85 13.17 -17.12
CA GLY A 672 -4.14 13.03 -17.76
C GLY A 672 -5.19 13.99 -17.18
N TYR A 673 -5.20 14.18 -15.86
CA TYR A 673 -6.09 15.14 -15.19
C TYR A 673 -5.72 16.59 -15.59
N LYS A 674 -4.41 16.92 -15.62
CA LYS A 674 -3.94 18.22 -16.10
C LYS A 674 -4.27 18.48 -17.55
N ALA A 675 -4.23 17.46 -18.41
CA ALA A 675 -4.70 17.58 -19.78
C ALA A 675 -6.21 17.92 -19.84
N GLY A 676 -7.01 17.26 -18.99
CA GLY A 676 -8.44 17.56 -18.85
C GLY A 676 -8.72 18.99 -18.37
N GLU A 677 -7.98 19.52 -17.40
CA GLU A 677 -8.08 20.90 -16.91
C GLU A 677 -7.85 21.90 -18.06
N VAL A 678 -6.81 21.70 -18.86
CA VAL A 678 -6.47 22.57 -19.99
C VAL A 678 -7.51 22.50 -21.11
N LEU A 679 -7.98 21.29 -21.43
CA LEU A 679 -8.88 21.05 -22.56
C LEU A 679 -10.32 21.46 -22.25
N TYR A 680 -10.80 21.17 -21.05
CA TYR A 680 -12.21 21.23 -20.70
C TYR A 680 -12.58 22.35 -19.71
N GLY A 681 -11.62 23.02 -19.11
CA GLY A 681 -11.89 24.09 -18.15
C GLY A 681 -12.76 25.24 -18.68
N LYS A 682 -12.89 25.37 -20.02
CA LYS A 682 -13.74 26.36 -20.71
C LYS A 682 -14.78 25.73 -21.62
N ALA A 683 -15.08 24.44 -21.50
CA ALA A 683 -15.82 23.65 -22.49
C ALA A 683 -17.33 23.52 -22.19
N GLY A 684 -18.07 24.59 -22.19
CA GLY A 684 -19.55 24.57 -22.15
C GLY A 684 -20.13 24.08 -20.81
N SER A 685 -21.32 23.43 -20.83
CA SER A 685 -22.08 23.08 -19.63
C SER A 685 -22.30 21.56 -19.40
N LYS A 686 -21.92 20.72 -20.36
CA LYS A 686 -22.10 19.26 -20.25
C LYS A 686 -20.85 18.58 -19.64
N PRO A 687 -21.02 17.46 -18.89
CA PRO A 687 -19.90 16.69 -18.38
C PRO A 687 -18.96 16.26 -19.51
N LYS A 688 -17.66 16.28 -19.23
CA LYS A 688 -16.58 15.88 -20.15
C LYS A 688 -15.70 14.84 -19.51
N ALA A 689 -15.22 13.88 -20.32
CA ALA A 689 -14.45 12.76 -19.84
C ALA A 689 -13.03 12.72 -20.43
N ILE A 690 -12.09 12.32 -19.58
CA ILE A 690 -10.75 11.85 -19.97
C ILE A 690 -10.73 10.33 -19.80
N VAL A 691 -10.23 9.64 -20.82
CA VAL A 691 -9.80 8.24 -20.77
C VAL A 691 -8.30 8.24 -20.90
N HIS A 692 -7.60 8.06 -19.78
CA HIS A 692 -6.15 8.07 -19.73
C HIS A 692 -5.61 6.65 -19.70
N ILE A 693 -5.03 6.21 -20.81
CA ILE A 693 -4.36 4.93 -21.00
C ILE A 693 -2.90 5.09 -20.55
N ILE A 694 -2.43 4.28 -19.63
CA ILE A 694 -1.08 4.40 -19.07
C ILE A 694 -0.46 3.03 -18.77
N GLY A 695 0.82 2.86 -19.11
CA GLY A 695 1.56 1.63 -18.78
C GLY A 695 1.71 1.44 -17.27
N GLU A 696 1.33 0.26 -16.79
CA GLU A 696 1.42 -0.14 -15.39
C GLU A 696 2.88 -0.38 -14.95
N ARG A 697 3.09 -0.73 -13.68
CA ARG A 697 4.40 -1.20 -13.21
C ARG A 697 4.78 -2.49 -13.93
N PRO A 698 6.02 -2.61 -14.43
CA PRO A 698 6.50 -3.89 -14.96
C PRO A 698 6.77 -4.88 -13.82
N GLY A 699 6.71 -6.18 -14.09
CA GLY A 699 7.09 -7.24 -13.14
C GLY A 699 6.17 -8.44 -13.10
N SER A 700 4.88 -8.30 -13.43
CA SER A 700 3.94 -9.42 -13.47
C SER A 700 4.16 -10.38 -14.65
N GLY A 701 4.89 -9.94 -15.68
CA GLY A 701 5.03 -10.66 -16.95
C GLY A 701 3.86 -10.47 -17.92
N HIS A 702 2.84 -9.71 -17.52
CA HIS A 702 1.65 -9.46 -18.37
C HIS A 702 1.79 -8.23 -19.25
N HIS A 703 2.79 -7.39 -19.09
CA HIS A 703 2.92 -6.09 -19.74
C HIS A 703 1.59 -5.31 -19.76
N ALA A 704 0.96 -5.19 -18.59
CA ALA A 704 -0.36 -4.61 -18.49
C ALA A 704 -0.34 -3.08 -18.51
N PHE A 705 -1.40 -2.48 -19.04
CA PHE A 705 -1.71 -1.06 -18.91
C PHE A 705 -3.05 -0.86 -18.19
N SER A 706 -3.30 0.38 -17.74
CA SER A 706 -4.56 0.78 -17.13
C SER A 706 -5.27 1.86 -17.94
N ALA A 707 -6.57 1.96 -17.76
CA ALA A 707 -7.39 3.06 -18.20
C ALA A 707 -7.98 3.79 -16.98
N TYR A 708 -7.52 5.02 -16.72
CA TYR A 708 -8.08 5.92 -15.72
C TYR A 708 -9.17 6.78 -16.33
N LEU A 709 -10.36 6.72 -15.75
CA LEU A 709 -11.58 7.32 -16.28
C LEU A 709 -12.05 8.43 -15.35
N VAL A 710 -12.15 9.65 -15.88
CA VAL A 710 -12.72 10.78 -15.14
C VAL A 710 -13.79 11.44 -16.01
N LYS A 711 -14.98 11.66 -15.45
CA LYS A 711 -16.07 12.39 -16.10
C LYS A 711 -16.68 13.36 -15.12
N VAL A 712 -16.40 14.64 -15.31
CA VAL A 712 -16.88 15.71 -14.43
C VAL A 712 -17.40 16.91 -15.22
N GLN A 713 -18.08 17.81 -14.51
CA GLN A 713 -18.58 19.06 -15.09
C GLN A 713 -17.43 19.98 -15.50
N PRO A 714 -17.56 20.78 -16.56
CA PRO A 714 -16.54 21.75 -16.96
C PRO A 714 -16.12 22.72 -15.83
N GLY A 715 -17.03 23.08 -14.95
CA GLY A 715 -16.73 23.91 -13.78
C GLY A 715 -15.80 23.24 -12.76
N THR A 716 -15.76 21.90 -12.74
CA THR A 716 -14.77 21.14 -11.95
C THR A 716 -13.42 21.12 -12.67
N TRP A 717 -13.40 20.85 -13.99
CA TRP A 717 -12.19 20.96 -14.81
C TRP A 717 -11.55 22.34 -14.79
N ALA A 718 -12.34 23.41 -14.63
CA ALA A 718 -11.84 24.79 -14.57
C ALA A 718 -11.07 25.12 -13.27
N LYS A 719 -11.17 24.28 -12.27
CA LYS A 719 -10.50 24.50 -10.97
C LYS A 719 -9.27 23.60 -10.90
N ALA A 720 -8.08 24.22 -10.96
CA ALA A 720 -6.82 23.50 -10.88
C ALA A 720 -6.74 22.63 -9.63
N GLY A 721 -6.39 21.35 -9.80
CA GLY A 721 -6.29 20.37 -8.73
C GLY A 721 -7.63 19.91 -8.12
N ALA A 722 -8.77 20.26 -8.74
CA ALA A 722 -10.08 19.80 -8.28
C ALA A 722 -10.42 18.38 -8.74
N VAL A 723 -9.68 17.84 -9.69
CA VAL A 723 -9.81 16.47 -10.18
C VAL A 723 -8.61 15.67 -9.71
N ASP A 724 -8.86 14.62 -8.95
CA ASP A 724 -7.84 13.68 -8.49
C ASP A 724 -8.43 12.25 -8.45
N HIS A 725 -7.71 11.32 -7.85
CA HIS A 725 -8.03 9.89 -7.80
C HIS A 725 -9.42 9.58 -7.20
N ASP A 726 -9.90 10.39 -6.26
CA ASP A 726 -11.24 10.29 -5.65
C ASP A 726 -12.39 10.41 -6.67
N GLN A 727 -12.12 11.05 -7.83
CA GLN A 727 -13.10 11.24 -8.91
C GLN A 727 -12.83 10.33 -10.11
N SER A 728 -11.86 9.43 -10.01
CA SER A 728 -11.53 8.50 -11.08
C SER A 728 -12.11 7.10 -10.84
N LYS A 729 -12.41 6.40 -11.93
CA LYS A 729 -12.56 4.95 -11.96
C LYS A 729 -11.43 4.36 -12.76
N VAL A 730 -10.98 3.17 -12.39
CA VAL A 730 -9.82 2.54 -13.02
C VAL A 730 -10.19 1.14 -13.50
N LEU A 731 -9.74 0.83 -14.72
CA LEU A 731 -9.64 -0.54 -15.23
C LEU A 731 -8.16 -0.86 -15.36
N SER A 732 -7.67 -1.83 -14.63
CA SER A 732 -6.26 -2.25 -14.60
C SER A 732 -6.07 -3.65 -15.17
N GLY A 733 -4.80 -4.08 -15.33
CA GLY A 733 -4.49 -5.41 -15.83
C GLY A 733 -4.84 -5.64 -17.30
N ILE A 734 -4.94 -4.56 -18.11
CA ILE A 734 -5.33 -4.65 -19.52
C ILE A 734 -4.12 -5.15 -20.32
N SER A 735 -4.25 -6.34 -20.89
CA SER A 735 -3.21 -6.99 -21.71
C SER A 735 -3.83 -8.10 -22.57
N ASP A 736 -3.03 -8.76 -23.36
CA ASP A 736 -3.42 -9.96 -24.13
C ASP A 736 -3.58 -11.21 -23.23
N THR A 737 -2.99 -11.20 -22.03
CA THR A 737 -3.00 -12.29 -21.05
C THR A 737 -3.83 -11.98 -19.79
N GLY A 738 -4.29 -10.73 -19.63
CA GLY A 738 -5.13 -10.25 -18.53
C GLY A 738 -6.54 -9.88 -18.98
N LEU A 739 -7.00 -8.69 -18.62
CA LEU A 739 -8.24 -8.11 -19.13
C LEU A 739 -8.03 -7.72 -20.60
N LEU A 740 -8.68 -8.44 -21.51
CA LEU A 740 -8.48 -8.21 -22.95
C LEU A 740 -8.81 -6.76 -23.34
N PRO A 741 -7.98 -6.09 -24.16
CA PRO A 741 -8.14 -4.68 -24.50
C PRO A 741 -9.52 -4.29 -25.07
N ALA A 742 -10.09 -5.11 -25.93
CA ALA A 742 -11.41 -4.86 -26.46
C ALA A 742 -12.52 -4.98 -25.41
N GLU A 743 -12.37 -5.90 -24.44
CA GLU A 743 -13.29 -6.01 -23.31
C GLU A 743 -13.16 -4.82 -22.36
N ALA A 744 -11.93 -4.43 -22.02
CA ALA A 744 -11.66 -3.24 -21.23
C ALA A 744 -12.30 -1.98 -21.85
N ALA A 745 -12.23 -1.83 -23.18
CA ALA A 745 -12.88 -0.72 -23.88
C ALA A 745 -14.41 -0.73 -23.75
N ARG A 746 -15.05 -1.91 -23.77
CA ARG A 746 -16.49 -2.04 -23.51
C ARG A 746 -16.85 -1.61 -22.08
N GLN A 747 -16.06 -2.08 -21.10
CA GLN A 747 -16.26 -1.72 -19.71
C GLN A 747 -15.98 -0.23 -19.46
N THR A 748 -14.97 0.36 -20.13
CA THR A 748 -14.71 1.81 -20.10
C THR A 748 -15.98 2.61 -20.44
N VAL A 749 -16.64 2.29 -21.56
CA VAL A 749 -17.82 3.05 -21.97
C VAL A 749 -18.99 2.82 -21.02
N LYS A 750 -19.18 1.58 -20.53
CA LYS A 750 -20.18 1.29 -19.49
C LYS A 750 -19.97 2.16 -18.25
N LEU A 751 -18.75 2.19 -17.71
CA LEU A 751 -18.41 3.01 -16.55
C LEU A 751 -18.62 4.50 -16.81
N LEU A 752 -18.22 5.01 -17.98
CA LEU A 752 -18.47 6.42 -18.37
C LEU A 752 -19.95 6.77 -18.45
N MET A 753 -20.82 5.81 -18.76
CA MET A 753 -22.27 6.04 -18.75
C MET A 753 -22.85 6.08 -17.33
N GLU A 754 -22.24 5.36 -16.39
CA GLU A 754 -22.65 5.31 -14.98
C GLU A 754 -22.13 6.51 -14.17
N MET A 755 -21.01 7.14 -14.60
CA MET A 755 -20.48 8.40 -14.05
C MET A 755 -21.29 9.60 -14.56
#